data_5a7b6d0e15296917ef5b9be178ba5ba8
#
_entry.id   5a7b6d0e15296917ef5b9be178ba5ba8
#
_cell.length_a   1.000
_cell.length_b   1.000
_cell.length_c   1.000
_cell.angle_alpha   90.00
_cell.angle_beta   90.00
_cell.angle_gamma   90.00
#
_symmetry.space_group_name_H-M   'P 1'
#
loop_
_entity.id
_entity.type
_entity.pdbx_description
1 polymer ?
#
loop_
_entity_poly.entity_id
_entity_poly.type
_entity_poly.pdbx_seq_one_letter_code
_entity_poly.pdbx_strand_id
1 'polypeptide(L)'
;MSLNKNSTGISLLSKDKPKGNTKEDYVVALAGNPNVGKSTVFNALTGLNQHTGNWPGKTVAKAEGYYEFKDSTIKIVDLPGTYSLLSNSEEEEIARDYICFNDPDIVVVVADATSLERNLNLFIQISEITEKAILCVNLTDEAEKNNIKIDLDLLSKELNANLVSSSARNGVGIEELKEAIFKEITLKSSQKNAINYDSPIEKAIEEIEIILDETLEVPKRKKRWIALRILEGNTSILKSLYNKYNIQEKYINMISKIKDELNKNYKDELVEDIIIKSIIKEAERIGNKVVKGGEEYTDFQRKIDKILVSKSTGIPIMIMTLLVVLWITITLANYPSEMLANMFAHGEIYIRDFFSGLNLPSWISGILIDGIYVTLAWVISVMLPPMAIFFPMFTLLEDLGYLPRIAFNLDKCFKKCCACGKQALTMCMGLGCNAAGIIGCRIINSPRERIIAILTNAFMPCNGRFPMLISIAAIFIGGISVGIKESFISALTVTVVIILGVLMTLLVSKILSKTILKGMPSNFILELPPYRKPQVGKVIVRSIFDRTLYVLGRAIVIAAPAGAVIWIFSNIMIGDSSILTICADYLSPLANAIGVDGYILMAFILGLPANEIVMPIIIMSYLRATTMLELDNLYELKEVLVANGWTILTAINVMILCLMHYPCGTTLWTIKKETKSFKWTALSFLIPTVAGIVICFITTQLWRLFA
;
A
#
# COMPACT_ATOMS: atom_id res chain seq x y z
N MET A 1 7.68 -3.85 6.90
CA MET A 1 8.81 -3.54 7.83
C MET A 1 8.24 -3.16 9.18
N SER A 2 8.22 -4.08 10.16
CA SER A 2 7.96 -3.76 11.54
C SER A 2 9.27 -3.30 12.16
N LEU A 3 9.33 -2.06 12.61
CA LEU A 3 10.40 -1.59 13.50
C LEU A 3 10.24 -2.32 14.83
N ASN A 4 11.07 -3.33 15.06
CA ASN A 4 11.22 -3.95 16.37
C ASN A 4 11.67 -2.88 17.36
N LYS A 5 11.06 -2.81 18.55
CA LYS A 5 11.49 -1.94 19.66
C LYS A 5 12.96 -2.15 20.07
N ASN A 6 13.56 -3.26 19.67
CA ASN A 6 14.97 -3.57 19.90
C ASN A 6 15.93 -3.07 18.81
N SER A 7 15.44 -2.47 17.72
CA SER A 7 16.26 -1.79 16.71
C SER A 7 16.33 -0.27 16.87
N THR A 8 15.59 0.27 17.84
CA THR A 8 15.82 1.63 18.33
C THR A 8 16.85 1.54 19.43
N GLY A 9 18.11 1.70 19.05
CA GLY A 9 19.26 1.76 19.96
C GLY A 9 19.22 2.95 20.91
N ILE A 10 18.26 2.96 21.86
CA ILE A 10 18.18 3.96 22.93
C ILE A 10 19.03 3.55 24.15
N SER A 11 19.65 2.36 24.13
CA SER A 11 20.46 1.90 25.30
C SER A 11 21.96 1.94 25.09
N LEU A 12 22.48 2.55 24.03
CA LEU A 12 23.91 2.78 23.82
C LEU A 12 24.21 4.26 23.52
N LEU A 13 23.67 5.14 24.34
CA LEU A 13 24.26 6.46 24.55
C LEU A 13 25.44 6.30 25.55
N SER A 14 26.51 5.65 25.11
CA SER A 14 27.79 5.85 25.74
C SER A 14 28.27 7.25 25.39
N LYS A 15 28.54 7.98 26.44
CA LYS A 15 29.21 9.25 26.51
C LYS A 15 30.50 9.24 25.68
N ASP A 16 30.43 9.69 24.42
CA ASP A 16 31.55 10.34 23.77
C ASP A 16 30.96 11.24 22.68
N LYS A 17 30.67 12.47 23.06
CA LYS A 17 30.52 13.57 22.10
C LYS A 17 31.93 13.83 21.56
N PRO A 18 32.17 13.68 20.24
CA PRO A 18 33.30 14.35 19.65
C PRO A 18 32.97 15.86 19.71
N LYS A 19 33.63 16.54 20.62
CA LYS A 19 33.78 17.99 20.61
C LYS A 19 34.71 18.32 19.45
N GLY A 20 34.18 18.98 18.42
CA GLY A 20 35.00 19.58 17.39
C GLY A 20 34.17 19.78 16.11
N ASN A 21 34.14 20.99 15.58
CA ASN A 21 33.90 21.26 14.18
C ASN A 21 34.97 20.51 13.38
N THR A 22 34.76 19.24 13.09
CA THR A 22 35.59 18.49 12.13
C THR A 22 35.21 19.06 10.77
N LYS A 23 36.13 19.88 10.23
CA LYS A 23 36.05 20.36 8.86
C LYS A 23 36.09 19.11 7.99
N GLU A 24 35.00 18.80 7.31
CA GLU A 24 34.94 17.72 6.33
C GLU A 24 35.86 18.08 5.16
N ASP A 25 36.72 17.15 4.78
CA ASP A 25 37.62 17.37 3.65
C ASP A 25 36.92 17.04 2.32
N TYR A 26 36.06 16.02 2.33
CA TYR A 26 35.33 15.56 1.16
C TYR A 26 33.90 15.10 1.49
N VAL A 27 33.00 15.25 0.52
CA VAL A 27 31.60 14.87 0.61
C VAL A 27 31.24 13.81 -0.44
N VAL A 28 30.77 12.67 0.00
CA VAL A 28 30.35 11.53 -0.83
C VAL A 28 28.82 11.39 -0.75
N ALA A 29 28.15 11.40 -1.89
CA ALA A 29 26.74 11.08 -1.99
C ALA A 29 26.55 9.57 -2.27
N LEU A 30 25.75 8.89 -1.45
CA LEU A 30 25.41 7.49 -1.66
C LEU A 30 24.02 7.38 -2.27
N ALA A 31 23.94 6.95 -3.53
CA ALA A 31 22.72 6.77 -4.30
C ALA A 31 22.46 5.28 -4.57
N GLY A 32 21.25 4.90 -4.94
CA GLY A 32 20.92 3.52 -5.32
C GLY A 32 19.43 3.25 -5.28
N ASN A 33 19.00 2.22 -5.97
CA ASN A 33 17.60 1.79 -5.97
C ASN A 33 17.17 1.33 -4.56
N PRO A 34 15.87 1.34 -4.25
CA PRO A 34 15.38 0.73 -3.03
C PRO A 34 15.76 -0.76 -2.95
N ASN A 35 16.13 -1.23 -1.74
CA ASN A 35 16.47 -2.63 -1.44
C ASN A 35 17.76 -3.20 -2.03
N VAL A 36 18.63 -2.41 -2.61
CA VAL A 36 19.96 -2.84 -3.12
C VAL A 36 21.01 -3.01 -2.02
N GLY A 37 20.63 -2.82 -0.76
CA GLY A 37 21.55 -2.89 0.37
C GLY A 37 22.30 -1.57 0.63
N LYS A 38 21.82 -0.42 0.11
CA LYS A 38 22.41 0.92 0.29
C LYS A 38 22.69 1.25 1.75
N SER A 39 21.70 1.10 2.64
CA SER A 39 21.87 1.35 4.09
C SER A 39 22.86 0.37 4.75
N THR A 40 23.04 -0.83 4.21
CA THR A 40 24.05 -1.78 4.69
C THR A 40 25.45 -1.32 4.30
N VAL A 41 25.64 -0.83 3.06
CA VAL A 41 26.90 -0.22 2.60
C VAL A 41 27.21 1.03 3.42
N PHE A 42 26.22 1.91 3.63
CA PHE A 42 26.36 3.10 4.46
C PHE A 42 26.85 2.76 5.88
N ASN A 43 26.21 1.81 6.55
CA ASN A 43 26.58 1.38 7.89
C ASN A 43 27.96 0.71 7.94
N ALA A 44 28.33 -0.05 6.91
CA ALA A 44 29.65 -0.68 6.80
C ALA A 44 30.77 0.35 6.61
N LEU A 45 30.52 1.44 5.87
CA LEU A 45 31.49 2.52 5.65
C LEU A 45 31.65 3.39 6.91
N THR A 46 30.55 3.73 7.59
CA THR A 46 30.52 4.70 8.71
C THR A 46 30.71 4.07 10.09
N GLY A 47 30.73 2.73 10.19
CA GLY A 47 30.81 2.05 11.48
C GLY A 47 29.67 2.37 12.45
N LEU A 48 28.45 2.66 11.94
CA LEU A 48 27.25 3.11 12.68
C LEU A 48 27.36 4.52 13.28
N ASN A 49 28.39 5.28 12.97
CA ASN A 49 28.52 6.68 13.33
C ASN A 49 27.67 7.54 12.40
N GLN A 50 26.36 7.65 12.69
CA GLN A 50 25.41 8.33 11.85
C GLN A 50 24.59 9.37 12.63
N HIS A 51 24.29 10.48 11.95
CA HIS A 51 23.32 11.46 12.36
C HIS A 51 22.08 11.36 11.49
N THR A 52 20.92 11.19 12.11
CA THR A 52 19.64 11.10 11.41
C THR A 52 18.82 12.36 11.65
N GLY A 53 18.22 12.87 10.57
CA GLY A 53 17.32 14.03 10.60
C GLY A 53 16.32 13.94 9.47
N ASN A 54 15.68 15.03 9.13
CA ASN A 54 14.86 15.12 7.92
C ASN A 54 15.50 16.11 6.93
N TRP A 55 15.26 15.89 5.66
CA TRP A 55 15.64 16.85 4.64
C TRP A 55 14.92 18.19 4.87
N PRO A 56 15.58 19.34 4.71
CA PRO A 56 14.99 20.64 4.97
C PRO A 56 13.68 20.85 4.22
N GLY A 57 12.58 21.11 4.96
CA GLY A 57 11.26 21.34 4.39
C GLY A 57 10.55 20.09 3.81
N LYS A 58 11.10 18.90 4.01
CA LYS A 58 10.57 17.62 3.51
C LYS A 58 10.36 16.62 4.63
N THR A 59 9.48 15.64 4.38
CA THR A 59 9.17 14.56 5.35
C THR A 59 10.10 13.35 5.24
N VAL A 60 11.04 13.38 4.31
CA VAL A 60 11.98 12.30 4.01
C VAL A 60 13.15 12.31 4.99
N ALA A 61 13.50 11.14 5.50
CA ALA A 61 14.64 10.98 6.42
C ALA A 61 15.97 11.21 5.70
N LYS A 62 16.88 11.93 6.35
CA LYS A 62 18.26 12.17 5.95
C LYS A 62 19.20 11.44 6.92
N ALA A 63 20.17 10.69 6.40
CA ALA A 63 21.24 10.12 7.20
C ALA A 63 22.59 10.64 6.68
N GLU A 64 23.43 11.08 7.61
CA GLU A 64 24.80 11.50 7.38
C GLU A 64 25.72 10.72 8.29
N GLY A 65 26.89 10.35 7.81
CA GLY A 65 27.90 9.65 8.57
C GLY A 65 29.30 10.08 8.16
N TYR A 66 30.27 9.77 9.01
CA TYR A 66 31.67 10.15 8.80
C TYR A 66 32.56 8.93 8.96
N TYR A 67 33.62 8.86 8.16
CA TYR A 67 34.71 7.93 8.39
C TYR A 67 36.04 8.59 8.04
N GLU A 68 37.11 8.10 8.64
CA GLU A 68 38.47 8.55 8.41
C GLU A 68 39.20 7.57 7.49
N PHE A 69 39.87 8.08 6.46
CA PHE A 69 40.68 7.27 5.55
C PHE A 69 41.88 8.08 5.03
N LYS A 70 43.11 7.54 5.23
CA LYS A 70 44.36 8.19 4.79
C LYS A 70 44.46 9.67 5.22
N ASP A 71 44.28 9.94 6.50
CA ASP A 71 44.31 11.25 7.16
C ASP A 71 43.29 12.29 6.66
N SER A 72 42.26 11.83 5.94
CA SER A 72 41.14 12.68 5.49
C SER A 72 39.82 12.25 6.11
N THR A 73 39.01 13.25 6.50
CA THR A 73 37.65 13.03 7.01
C THR A 73 36.66 13.07 5.86
N ILE A 74 36.02 11.94 5.58
CA ILE A 74 35.05 11.81 4.50
C ILE A 74 33.64 11.74 5.09
N LYS A 75 32.80 12.66 4.64
CA LYS A 75 31.37 12.70 4.96
C LYS A 75 30.59 11.93 3.93
N ILE A 76 29.74 10.99 4.37
CA ILE A 76 28.79 10.29 3.51
C ILE A 76 27.40 10.82 3.78
N VAL A 77 26.67 11.13 2.70
CA VAL A 77 25.26 11.52 2.72
C VAL A 77 24.44 10.43 2.06
N ASP A 78 23.57 9.76 2.83
CA ASP A 78 22.67 8.73 2.31
C ASP A 78 21.48 9.39 1.62
N LEU A 79 21.40 9.29 0.28
CA LEU A 79 20.28 9.80 -0.48
C LEU A 79 19.08 8.86 -0.39
N PRO A 80 17.85 9.36 -0.52
CA PRO A 80 16.67 8.50 -0.62
C PRO A 80 16.82 7.47 -1.75
N GLY A 81 16.33 6.24 -1.53
CA GLY A 81 16.34 5.21 -2.56
C GLY A 81 15.45 5.59 -3.73
N THR A 82 16.02 5.68 -4.92
CA THR A 82 15.32 6.13 -6.14
C THR A 82 15.62 5.19 -7.29
N TYR A 83 14.64 5.00 -8.17
CA TYR A 83 14.81 4.22 -9.40
C TYR A 83 15.27 5.07 -10.58
N SER A 84 14.99 6.35 -10.54
CA SER A 84 15.37 7.32 -11.56
C SER A 84 15.50 8.72 -10.96
N LEU A 85 16.09 9.65 -11.71
CA LEU A 85 16.16 11.06 -11.38
C LEU A 85 15.13 11.90 -12.16
N LEU A 86 14.10 11.27 -12.71
CA LEU A 86 13.07 11.91 -13.53
C LEU A 86 12.00 12.67 -12.71
N SER A 87 12.13 12.68 -11.38
CA SER A 87 11.38 13.49 -10.40
C SER A 87 9.86 13.35 -10.45
N ASN A 88 9.40 12.14 -10.22
CA ASN A 88 7.97 11.84 -10.02
C ASN A 88 7.59 11.66 -8.54
N SER A 89 8.58 11.66 -7.63
CA SER A 89 8.39 11.56 -6.18
C SER A 89 9.24 12.57 -5.42
N GLU A 90 8.88 12.87 -4.15
CA GLU A 90 9.68 13.73 -3.26
C GLU A 90 11.11 13.19 -3.06
N GLU A 91 11.24 11.85 -3.00
CA GLU A 91 12.51 11.16 -2.83
C GLU A 91 13.43 11.34 -4.05
N GLU A 92 12.87 11.22 -5.26
CA GLU A 92 13.60 11.45 -6.51
C GLU A 92 14.01 12.92 -6.68
N GLU A 93 13.12 13.86 -6.31
CA GLU A 93 13.46 15.28 -6.30
C GLU A 93 14.65 15.59 -5.40
N ILE A 94 14.65 15.04 -4.16
CA ILE A 94 15.71 15.26 -3.19
C ILE A 94 17.04 14.69 -3.72
N ALA A 95 17.04 13.45 -4.20
CA ALA A 95 18.25 12.81 -4.71
C ALA A 95 18.81 13.57 -5.92
N ARG A 96 17.96 13.93 -6.86
CA ARG A 96 18.30 14.75 -8.03
C ARG A 96 18.87 16.10 -7.64
N ASP A 97 18.13 16.86 -6.82
CA ASP A 97 18.52 18.22 -6.44
C ASP A 97 19.83 18.21 -5.63
N TYR A 98 20.05 17.18 -4.81
CA TYR A 98 21.30 17.03 -4.09
C TYR A 98 22.48 16.79 -5.03
N ILE A 99 22.38 15.82 -5.94
CA ILE A 99 23.46 15.50 -6.89
C ILE A 99 23.75 16.68 -7.85
N CYS A 100 22.69 17.36 -8.30
CA CYS A 100 22.80 18.43 -9.28
C CYS A 100 23.28 19.76 -8.68
N PHE A 101 22.81 20.10 -7.47
CA PHE A 101 22.96 21.46 -6.92
C PHE A 101 23.86 21.55 -5.69
N ASN A 102 24.12 20.46 -4.97
CA ASN A 102 24.98 20.48 -3.79
C ASN A 102 26.44 20.11 -4.08
N ASP A 103 26.75 19.74 -5.32
CA ASP A 103 28.09 19.44 -5.83
C ASP A 103 28.91 18.49 -4.92
N PRO A 104 28.43 17.24 -4.65
CA PRO A 104 29.24 16.30 -3.92
C PRO A 104 30.53 15.98 -4.69
N ASP A 105 31.64 15.75 -3.96
CA ASP A 105 32.93 15.44 -4.57
C ASP A 105 32.89 14.16 -5.39
N ILE A 106 32.04 13.19 -5.01
CA ILE A 106 31.82 11.94 -5.71
C ILE A 106 30.44 11.38 -5.41
N VAL A 107 29.86 10.65 -6.37
CA VAL A 107 28.60 9.90 -6.20
C VAL A 107 28.89 8.40 -6.28
N VAL A 108 28.58 7.65 -5.21
CA VAL A 108 28.65 6.20 -5.20
C VAL A 108 27.24 5.65 -5.44
N VAL A 109 27.08 4.89 -6.51
CA VAL A 109 25.79 4.26 -6.86
C VAL A 109 25.83 2.79 -6.49
N VAL A 110 24.99 2.38 -5.53
CA VAL A 110 24.87 0.99 -5.11
C VAL A 110 23.87 0.27 -6.02
N ALA A 111 24.32 -0.78 -6.68
CA ALA A 111 23.54 -1.61 -7.59
C ALA A 111 23.43 -3.05 -7.06
N ASP A 112 22.31 -3.70 -7.31
CA ASP A 112 22.08 -5.12 -6.98
C ASP A 112 22.62 -6.00 -8.10
N ALA A 113 23.58 -6.86 -7.77
CA ALA A 113 24.19 -7.81 -8.70
C ALA A 113 23.17 -8.82 -9.29
N THR A 114 22.09 -9.12 -8.56
CA THR A 114 21.06 -10.07 -9.04
C THR A 114 20.13 -9.46 -10.08
N SER A 115 20.10 -8.13 -10.19
CA SER A 115 19.25 -7.37 -11.12
C SER A 115 20.00 -6.17 -11.70
N LEU A 116 21.22 -6.39 -12.16
CA LEU A 116 22.16 -5.34 -12.57
C LEU A 116 21.57 -4.43 -13.66
N GLU A 117 20.98 -5.00 -14.71
CA GLU A 117 20.37 -4.28 -15.84
C GLU A 117 19.44 -3.14 -15.39
N ARG A 118 18.60 -3.41 -14.37
CA ARG A 118 17.67 -2.40 -13.84
C ARG A 118 18.35 -1.28 -13.05
N ASN A 119 19.43 -1.64 -12.35
CA ASN A 119 20.17 -0.70 -11.53
C ASN A 119 21.08 0.21 -12.38
N LEU A 120 21.49 -0.24 -13.57
CA LEU A 120 22.27 0.54 -14.51
C LEU A 120 21.53 1.80 -14.98
N ASN A 121 20.19 1.78 -15.05
CA ASN A 121 19.39 2.98 -15.41
C ASN A 121 19.72 4.20 -14.54
N LEU A 122 19.77 3.99 -13.21
CA LEU A 122 20.10 5.08 -12.28
C LEU A 122 21.56 5.52 -12.43
N PHE A 123 22.49 4.55 -12.58
CA PHE A 123 23.90 4.88 -12.76
C PHE A 123 24.14 5.69 -14.03
N ILE A 124 23.53 5.33 -15.14
CA ILE A 124 23.63 6.04 -16.42
C ILE A 124 23.13 7.47 -16.27
N GLN A 125 21.98 7.69 -15.63
CA GLN A 125 21.42 9.02 -15.37
C GLN A 125 22.34 9.89 -14.48
N ILE A 126 22.94 9.29 -13.44
CA ILE A 126 23.88 9.99 -12.57
C ILE A 126 25.16 10.35 -13.35
N SER A 127 25.63 9.43 -14.19
CA SER A 127 26.79 9.67 -15.05
C SER A 127 26.58 10.77 -16.08
N GLU A 128 25.35 11.13 -16.42
CA GLU A 128 25.05 12.31 -17.23
C GLU A 128 25.18 13.64 -16.46
N ILE A 129 25.07 13.61 -15.12
CA ILE A 129 25.18 14.81 -14.27
C ILE A 129 26.62 15.07 -13.83
N THR A 130 27.30 14.01 -13.39
CA THR A 130 28.65 14.11 -12.80
C THR A 130 29.66 13.21 -13.51
N GLU A 131 30.90 13.69 -13.58
CA GLU A 131 32.03 12.89 -14.11
C GLU A 131 32.63 11.95 -13.07
N LYS A 132 32.36 12.20 -11.78
CA LYS A 132 32.89 11.43 -10.66
C LYS A 132 31.81 10.54 -10.08
N ALA A 133 31.62 9.36 -10.67
CA ALA A 133 30.67 8.35 -10.20
C ALA A 133 31.36 6.99 -10.09
N ILE A 134 31.12 6.27 -8.99
CA ILE A 134 31.54 4.89 -8.78
C ILE A 134 30.31 4.01 -8.75
N LEU A 135 30.36 2.88 -9.44
CA LEU A 135 29.33 1.83 -9.34
C LEU A 135 29.78 0.74 -8.34
N CYS A 136 29.06 0.65 -7.22
CA CYS A 136 29.24 -0.41 -6.22
C CYS A 136 28.23 -1.53 -6.51
N VAL A 137 28.71 -2.63 -7.09
CA VAL A 137 27.90 -3.83 -7.39
C VAL A 137 27.82 -4.66 -6.11
N ASN A 138 26.71 -4.55 -5.38
CA ASN A 138 26.47 -5.21 -4.10
C ASN A 138 25.64 -6.49 -4.24
N LEU A 139 25.53 -7.29 -3.18
CA LEU A 139 24.84 -8.59 -3.16
C LEU A 139 25.46 -9.64 -4.10
N THR A 140 26.78 -9.60 -4.27
CA THR A 140 27.50 -10.54 -5.12
C THR A 140 27.38 -11.99 -4.61
N ASP A 141 27.29 -12.19 -3.29
CA ASP A 141 27.02 -13.50 -2.69
C ASP A 141 25.63 -14.07 -3.04
N GLU A 142 24.63 -13.21 -3.25
CA GLU A 142 23.31 -13.64 -3.74
C GLU A 142 23.35 -13.94 -5.25
N ALA A 143 24.10 -13.17 -6.02
CA ALA A 143 24.28 -13.41 -7.45
C ALA A 143 24.99 -14.75 -7.72
N GLU A 144 26.05 -15.06 -6.97
CA GLU A 144 26.76 -16.35 -7.06
C GLU A 144 25.84 -17.54 -6.72
N LYS A 145 25.02 -17.43 -5.66
CA LYS A 145 24.03 -18.44 -5.31
C LYS A 145 22.98 -18.69 -6.40
N ASN A 146 22.70 -17.67 -7.20
CA ASN A 146 21.77 -17.73 -8.33
C ASN A 146 22.47 -18.06 -9.66
N ASN A 147 23.77 -18.48 -9.64
CA ASN A 147 24.57 -18.75 -10.82
C ASN A 147 24.67 -17.59 -11.82
N ILE A 148 24.59 -16.35 -11.31
CA ILE A 148 24.75 -15.13 -12.11
C ILE A 148 26.22 -14.72 -12.02
N LYS A 149 26.90 -14.67 -13.18
CA LYS A 149 28.30 -14.21 -13.31
C LYS A 149 28.29 -12.87 -14.02
N ILE A 150 28.94 -11.89 -13.43
CA ILE A 150 29.10 -10.55 -13.99
C ILE A 150 30.54 -10.34 -14.39
N ASP A 151 30.76 -9.97 -15.65
CA ASP A 151 32.08 -9.61 -16.15
C ASP A 151 32.36 -8.15 -15.79
N LEU A 152 33.02 -7.93 -14.62
CA LEU A 152 33.27 -6.61 -14.06
C LEU A 152 34.23 -5.80 -14.93
N ASP A 153 35.22 -6.44 -15.57
CA ASP A 153 36.17 -5.75 -16.43
C ASP A 153 35.50 -5.23 -17.70
N LEU A 154 34.63 -6.04 -18.29
CA LEU A 154 33.83 -5.61 -19.43
C LEU A 154 32.83 -4.52 -19.06
N LEU A 155 32.17 -4.63 -17.88
CA LEU A 155 31.27 -3.64 -17.37
C LEU A 155 31.97 -2.30 -17.15
N SER A 156 33.19 -2.31 -16.56
CA SER A 156 34.01 -1.10 -16.38
C SER A 156 34.35 -0.43 -17.70
N LYS A 157 34.66 -1.21 -18.73
CA LYS A 157 34.94 -0.69 -20.08
C LYS A 157 33.71 -0.12 -20.77
N GLU A 158 32.57 -0.81 -20.71
CA GLU A 158 31.31 -0.35 -21.32
C GLU A 158 30.79 0.94 -20.65
N LEU A 159 30.89 1.04 -19.33
CA LEU A 159 30.49 2.23 -18.58
C LEU A 159 31.58 3.30 -18.51
N ASN A 160 32.83 2.98 -18.88
CA ASN A 160 34.00 3.83 -18.67
C ASN A 160 34.04 4.44 -17.26
N ALA A 161 33.79 3.62 -16.25
CA ALA A 161 33.64 4.01 -14.86
C ALA A 161 34.37 3.05 -13.92
N ASN A 162 34.74 3.56 -12.75
CA ASN A 162 35.31 2.72 -11.70
C ASN A 162 34.22 1.88 -11.05
N LEU A 163 34.53 0.58 -10.86
CA LEU A 163 33.63 -0.41 -10.30
C LEU A 163 34.22 -1.04 -9.06
N VAL A 164 33.37 -1.35 -8.08
CA VAL A 164 33.72 -2.15 -6.93
C VAL A 164 32.66 -3.21 -6.72
N SER A 165 33.05 -4.47 -6.60
CA SER A 165 32.14 -5.55 -6.18
C SER A 165 32.09 -5.63 -4.66
N SER A 166 30.90 -5.85 -4.10
CA SER A 166 30.73 -5.93 -2.65
C SER A 166 29.68 -6.94 -2.22
N SER A 167 29.88 -7.48 -1.01
CA SER A 167 28.85 -8.11 -0.20
C SER A 167 28.86 -7.41 1.17
N ALA A 168 28.22 -6.26 1.22
CA ALA A 168 28.30 -5.35 2.37
C ALA A 168 27.86 -6.01 3.68
N ARG A 169 26.94 -6.98 3.63
CA ARG A 169 26.51 -7.76 4.80
C ARG A 169 27.64 -8.59 5.39
N ASN A 170 28.55 -9.08 4.55
CA ASN A 170 29.69 -9.92 4.93
C ASN A 170 30.98 -9.11 5.08
N GLY A 171 30.94 -7.79 4.89
CA GLY A 171 32.09 -6.89 4.95
C GLY A 171 33.05 -6.98 3.77
N VAL A 172 32.72 -7.76 2.73
CA VAL A 172 33.58 -7.96 1.54
C VAL A 172 33.44 -6.77 0.60
N GLY A 173 34.57 -6.26 0.08
CA GLY A 173 34.60 -5.15 -0.91
C GLY A 173 34.46 -3.74 -0.30
N ILE A 174 34.37 -3.60 1.04
CA ILE A 174 34.18 -2.30 1.68
C ILE A 174 35.49 -1.49 1.72
N GLU A 175 36.63 -2.12 2.02
CA GLU A 175 37.92 -1.44 2.01
C GLU A 175 38.34 -1.04 0.60
N GLU A 176 38.08 -1.90 -0.39
CA GLU A 176 38.27 -1.59 -1.80
C GLU A 176 37.39 -0.42 -2.25
N LEU A 177 36.18 -0.31 -1.70
CA LEU A 177 35.30 0.84 -1.99
C LEU A 177 35.84 2.13 -1.38
N LYS A 178 36.38 2.12 -0.16
CA LYS A 178 37.03 3.28 0.44
C LYS A 178 38.24 3.74 -0.36
N GLU A 179 39.04 2.77 -0.82
CA GLU A 179 40.20 3.08 -1.64
C GLU A 179 39.82 3.64 -3.02
N ALA A 180 38.80 3.09 -3.67
CA ALA A 180 38.27 3.59 -4.93
C ALA A 180 37.72 5.00 -4.79
N ILE A 181 36.94 5.29 -3.71
CA ILE A 181 36.45 6.63 -3.41
C ILE A 181 37.60 7.62 -3.25
N PHE A 182 38.60 7.31 -2.43
CA PHE A 182 39.72 8.21 -2.20
C PHE A 182 40.54 8.45 -3.46
N LYS A 183 40.74 7.42 -4.28
CA LYS A 183 41.46 7.51 -5.56
C LYS A 183 40.71 8.42 -6.55
N GLU A 184 39.40 8.26 -6.68
CA GLU A 184 38.59 9.04 -7.62
C GLU A 184 38.47 10.50 -7.21
N ILE A 185 38.45 10.79 -5.90
CA ILE A 185 38.45 12.17 -5.39
C ILE A 185 39.78 12.89 -5.74
N THR A 186 40.89 12.17 -5.57
CA THR A 186 42.25 12.76 -5.73
C THR A 186 42.71 12.85 -7.19
N LEU A 187 42.22 11.95 -8.05
CA LEU A 187 42.53 11.95 -9.47
C LEU A 187 41.56 12.85 -10.26
N LYS A 188 42.08 13.66 -11.17
CA LYS A 188 41.26 14.35 -12.19
C LYS A 188 40.90 13.36 -13.29
N SER A 189 40.05 12.45 -13.02
CA SER A 189 39.55 11.48 -14.02
C SER A 189 38.41 12.13 -14.80
N SER A 190 38.48 12.09 -16.10
CA SER A 190 37.41 12.57 -17.00
C SER A 190 36.71 11.37 -17.59
N GLN A 191 35.59 10.98 -17.00
CA GLN A 191 34.73 9.94 -17.56
C GLN A 191 33.95 10.52 -18.76
N LYS A 192 34.02 9.84 -19.90
CA LYS A 192 33.42 10.30 -21.17
C LYS A 192 32.29 9.34 -21.60
N ASN A 193 31.20 9.26 -20.88
CA ASN A 193 30.05 8.56 -21.44
C ASN A 193 28.77 9.38 -21.24
N ALA A 194 28.40 10.10 -22.31
CA ALA A 194 27.03 10.58 -22.49
C ALA A 194 26.33 9.60 -23.42
N ILE A 195 25.05 9.30 -23.16
CA ILE A 195 24.20 8.57 -24.10
C ILE A 195 24.05 9.43 -25.37
N ASN A 196 24.11 8.80 -26.53
CA ASN A 196 23.74 9.42 -27.78
C ASN A 196 22.25 9.18 -28.01
N TYR A 197 21.49 10.28 -28.00
CA TYR A 197 20.09 10.27 -28.33
C TYR A 197 19.84 10.38 -29.83
N ASP A 198 18.58 10.28 -30.27
CA ASP A 198 18.23 10.49 -31.68
C ASP A 198 18.66 11.87 -32.16
N SER A 199 19.05 11.97 -33.44
CA SER A 199 19.62 13.20 -34.04
C SER A 199 18.80 14.49 -33.81
N PRO A 200 17.43 14.47 -33.84
CA PRO A 200 16.65 15.66 -33.51
C PRO A 200 16.77 16.10 -32.04
N ILE A 201 16.89 15.13 -31.11
CA ILE A 201 17.06 15.40 -29.67
C ILE A 201 18.46 16.00 -29.43
N GLU A 202 19.51 15.42 -30.02
CA GLU A 202 20.87 15.92 -29.87
C GLU A 202 21.01 17.39 -30.38
N LYS A 203 20.42 17.70 -31.53
CA LYS A 203 20.39 19.08 -32.04
C LYS A 203 19.67 20.03 -31.07
N ALA A 204 18.53 19.64 -30.53
CA ALA A 204 17.83 20.49 -29.59
C ALA A 204 18.62 20.66 -28.27
N ILE A 205 19.37 19.64 -27.82
CA ILE A 205 20.28 19.74 -26.67
C ILE A 205 21.36 20.75 -26.96
N GLU A 206 22.05 20.68 -28.12
CA GLU A 206 23.12 21.61 -28.52
C GLU A 206 22.61 23.08 -28.59
N GLU A 207 21.44 23.30 -29.14
CA GLU A 207 20.82 24.64 -29.20
C GLU A 207 20.51 25.20 -27.80
N ILE A 208 20.02 24.37 -26.88
CA ILE A 208 19.76 24.76 -25.49
C ILE A 208 21.08 24.95 -24.73
N GLU A 209 22.10 24.11 -24.94
CA GLU A 209 23.44 24.29 -24.34
C GLU A 209 24.03 25.68 -24.67
N ILE A 210 23.92 26.13 -25.90
CA ILE A 210 24.39 27.48 -26.32
C ILE A 210 23.68 28.57 -25.49
N ILE A 211 22.37 28.46 -25.30
CA ILE A 211 21.60 29.41 -24.49
C ILE A 211 22.04 29.35 -23.02
N LEU A 212 22.29 28.13 -22.49
CA LEU A 212 22.74 27.93 -21.13
C LEU A 212 24.19 28.38 -20.91
N ASP A 213 25.04 28.38 -21.94
CA ASP A 213 26.42 28.91 -21.88
C ASP A 213 26.45 30.42 -21.59
N GLU A 214 25.48 31.18 -22.10
CA GLU A 214 25.33 32.60 -21.81
C GLU A 214 24.77 32.91 -20.41
N THR A 215 24.12 31.96 -19.77
CA THR A 215 23.33 32.20 -18.55
C THR A 215 23.86 31.49 -17.31
N LEU A 216 24.60 30.37 -17.45
CA LEU A 216 25.02 29.54 -16.37
C LEU A 216 26.51 29.23 -16.36
N GLU A 217 27.18 29.56 -15.26
CA GLU A 217 28.58 29.17 -15.01
C GLU A 217 28.60 27.76 -14.34
N VAL A 218 28.23 26.73 -15.09
CA VAL A 218 28.27 25.31 -14.62
C VAL A 218 29.02 24.47 -15.64
N PRO A 219 29.58 23.31 -15.24
CA PRO A 219 30.27 22.39 -16.16
C PRO A 219 29.38 21.99 -17.35
N LYS A 220 30.01 21.82 -18.53
CA LYS A 220 29.31 21.49 -19.79
C LYS A 220 28.36 20.28 -19.64
N ARG A 221 28.78 19.26 -18.91
CA ARG A 221 27.99 18.07 -18.67
C ARG A 221 26.68 18.36 -17.92
N LYS A 222 26.73 19.24 -16.92
CA LYS A 222 25.52 19.69 -16.22
C LYS A 222 24.59 20.48 -17.13
N LYS A 223 25.14 21.31 -18.05
CA LYS A 223 24.33 22.05 -19.03
C LYS A 223 23.59 21.12 -19.96
N ARG A 224 24.26 20.06 -20.46
CA ARG A 224 23.65 19.01 -21.27
C ARG A 224 22.52 18.34 -20.54
N TRP A 225 22.74 17.91 -19.30
CA TRP A 225 21.72 17.28 -18.49
C TRP A 225 20.52 18.21 -18.21
N ILE A 226 20.79 19.51 -17.91
CA ILE A 226 19.74 20.52 -17.73
C ILE A 226 18.94 20.70 -19.02
N ALA A 227 19.59 20.77 -20.18
CA ALA A 227 18.93 20.88 -21.48
C ALA A 227 17.98 19.67 -21.72
N LEU A 228 18.46 18.47 -21.43
CA LEU A 228 17.68 17.25 -21.55
C LEU A 228 16.42 17.28 -20.65
N ARG A 229 16.56 17.72 -19.39
CA ARG A 229 15.42 17.85 -18.45
C ARG A 229 14.39 18.89 -18.87
N ILE A 230 14.86 19.97 -19.50
CA ILE A 230 13.99 21.01 -20.05
C ILE A 230 13.17 20.46 -21.22
N LEU A 231 13.79 19.67 -22.10
CA LEU A 231 13.11 19.04 -23.24
C LEU A 231 12.02 18.06 -22.80
N GLU A 232 12.23 17.33 -21.71
CA GLU A 232 11.21 16.47 -21.09
C GLU A 232 10.01 17.24 -20.53
N GLY A 233 10.15 18.53 -20.28
CA GLY A 233 9.07 19.37 -19.77
C GLY A 233 8.87 19.30 -18.27
N ASN A 234 9.89 18.91 -17.52
CA ASN A 234 9.83 18.82 -16.08
C ASN A 234 9.77 20.20 -15.42
N THR A 235 8.55 20.59 -14.99
CA THR A 235 8.30 21.90 -14.37
C THR A 235 8.99 22.08 -13.01
N SER A 236 9.30 20.99 -12.30
CA SER A 236 9.95 21.09 -10.98
C SER A 236 11.41 21.49 -11.09
N ILE A 237 12.13 20.98 -12.09
CA ILE A 237 13.50 21.39 -12.39
C ILE A 237 13.57 22.84 -12.84
N LEU A 238 12.68 23.27 -13.73
CA LEU A 238 12.62 24.67 -14.16
C LEU A 238 12.45 25.61 -12.96
N LYS A 239 11.62 25.24 -11.98
CA LYS A 239 11.47 26.01 -10.74
C LYS A 239 12.76 26.02 -9.90
N SER A 240 13.41 24.86 -9.75
CA SER A 240 14.68 24.76 -9.01
C SER A 240 15.80 25.56 -9.66
N LEU A 241 15.90 25.53 -10.99
CA LEU A 241 16.85 26.33 -11.78
C LEU A 241 16.54 27.83 -11.69
N TYR A 242 15.26 28.19 -11.79
CA TYR A 242 14.81 29.56 -11.65
C TYR A 242 15.19 30.15 -10.29
N ASN A 243 14.93 29.40 -9.22
CA ASN A 243 15.24 29.84 -7.86
C ASN A 243 16.74 29.95 -7.57
N LYS A 244 17.57 29.09 -8.20
CA LYS A 244 19.02 29.07 -7.93
C LYS A 244 19.83 30.01 -8.85
N TYR A 245 19.44 30.10 -10.13
CA TYR A 245 20.26 30.79 -11.15
C TYR A 245 19.60 32.04 -11.75
N ASN A 246 18.39 32.38 -11.33
CA ASN A 246 17.66 33.59 -11.74
C ASN A 246 17.58 33.79 -13.27
N ILE A 247 17.25 32.74 -14.02
CA ILE A 247 17.20 32.70 -15.49
C ILE A 247 16.16 33.71 -15.99
N GLN A 248 16.56 34.60 -16.90
CA GLN A 248 15.70 35.67 -17.45
C GLN A 248 14.57 35.06 -18.32
N GLU A 249 13.40 35.67 -18.30
CA GLU A 249 12.20 35.24 -19.03
C GLU A 249 12.41 35.14 -20.55
N LYS A 250 13.31 35.93 -21.12
CA LYS A 250 13.70 35.88 -22.53
C LYS A 250 14.21 34.49 -22.94
N TYR A 251 15.06 33.89 -22.12
CA TYR A 251 15.65 32.58 -22.41
C TYR A 251 14.61 31.45 -22.31
N ILE A 252 13.64 31.58 -21.39
CA ILE A 252 12.52 30.62 -21.26
C ILE A 252 11.70 30.60 -22.55
N ASN A 253 11.44 31.76 -23.14
CA ASN A 253 10.71 31.86 -24.40
C ASN A 253 11.47 31.27 -25.60
N MET A 254 12.81 31.37 -25.63
CA MET A 254 13.63 30.72 -26.65
C MET A 254 13.61 29.19 -26.50
N ILE A 255 13.78 28.69 -25.30
CA ILE A 255 13.74 27.27 -24.97
C ILE A 255 12.38 26.67 -25.32
N SER A 256 11.26 27.38 -25.03
CA SER A 256 9.92 26.89 -25.36
C SER A 256 9.72 26.72 -26.87
N LYS A 257 10.30 27.58 -27.71
CA LYS A 257 10.23 27.43 -29.17
C LYS A 257 10.98 26.21 -29.68
N ILE A 258 12.20 25.95 -29.14
CA ILE A 258 12.99 24.77 -29.50
C ILE A 258 12.20 23.48 -29.14
N LYS A 259 11.58 23.48 -27.95
CA LYS A 259 10.73 22.34 -27.51
C LYS A 259 9.52 22.15 -28.40
N ASP A 260 8.83 23.22 -28.81
CA ASP A 260 7.67 23.14 -29.70
C ASP A 260 8.05 22.65 -31.10
N GLU A 261 9.24 23.02 -31.60
CA GLU A 261 9.78 22.50 -32.87
C GLU A 261 10.14 21.03 -32.75
N LEU A 262 10.76 20.59 -31.65
CA LEU A 262 11.07 19.19 -31.40
C LEU A 262 9.79 18.33 -31.31
N ASN A 263 8.76 18.81 -30.62
CA ASN A 263 7.48 18.10 -30.51
C ASN A 263 6.77 17.93 -31.86
N LYS A 264 7.01 18.81 -32.85
CA LYS A 264 6.45 18.64 -34.22
C LYS A 264 7.10 17.46 -34.95
N ASN A 265 8.34 17.11 -34.63
CA ASN A 265 9.04 15.97 -35.23
C ASN A 265 8.52 14.62 -34.71
N TYR A 266 7.97 14.59 -33.49
CA TYR A 266 7.46 13.39 -32.82
C TYR A 266 5.94 13.49 -32.63
N LYS A 267 5.16 13.32 -33.73
CA LYS A 267 3.70 13.56 -33.76
C LYS A 267 2.90 12.68 -32.82
N ASP A 268 3.37 11.46 -32.51
CA ASP A 268 2.61 10.43 -31.77
C ASP A 268 3.27 9.96 -30.47
N GLU A 269 4.50 10.34 -30.15
CA GLU A 269 5.22 9.97 -28.93
C GLU A 269 5.70 11.21 -28.16
N LEU A 270 5.63 11.14 -26.84
CA LEU A 270 6.19 12.19 -25.98
C LEU A 270 7.73 12.09 -26.00
N VAL A 271 8.41 13.21 -26.11
CA VAL A 271 9.89 13.30 -26.05
C VAL A 271 10.43 12.65 -24.78
N GLU A 272 9.73 12.82 -23.65
CA GLU A 272 10.03 12.15 -22.38
C GLU A 272 10.10 10.61 -22.52
N ASP A 273 9.12 10.00 -23.19
CA ASP A 273 9.08 8.55 -23.39
C ASP A 273 10.23 8.05 -24.25
N ILE A 274 10.67 8.84 -25.25
CA ILE A 274 11.78 8.49 -26.14
C ILE A 274 13.11 8.52 -25.39
N ILE A 275 13.32 9.54 -24.57
CA ILE A 275 14.53 9.69 -23.72
C ILE A 275 14.61 8.51 -22.74
N ILE A 276 13.50 8.19 -22.06
CA ILE A 276 13.44 7.07 -21.12
C ILE A 276 13.73 5.74 -21.81
N LYS A 277 13.11 5.50 -22.96
CA LYS A 277 13.35 4.29 -23.77
C LYS A 277 14.81 4.14 -24.19
N SER A 278 15.48 5.26 -24.52
CA SER A 278 16.89 5.27 -24.91
C SER A 278 17.80 4.86 -23.76
N ILE A 279 17.55 5.36 -22.54
CA ILE A 279 18.29 5.01 -21.32
C ILE A 279 18.09 3.53 -21.00
N ILE A 280 16.84 3.03 -21.03
CA ILE A 280 16.51 1.62 -20.76
C ILE A 280 17.20 0.72 -21.79
N LYS A 281 17.13 1.03 -23.07
CA LYS A 281 17.74 0.26 -24.15
C LYS A 281 19.26 0.16 -24.00
N GLU A 282 19.91 1.23 -23.57
CA GLU A 282 21.35 1.24 -23.31
C GLU A 282 21.71 0.38 -22.08
N ALA A 283 20.94 0.46 -21.00
CA ALA A 283 21.11 -0.38 -19.83
C ALA A 283 20.90 -1.87 -20.17
N GLU A 284 19.90 -2.21 -20.97
CA GLU A 284 19.66 -3.55 -21.49
C GLU A 284 20.83 -4.04 -22.37
N ARG A 285 21.33 -3.18 -23.26
CA ARG A 285 22.46 -3.50 -24.13
C ARG A 285 23.72 -3.89 -23.31
N ILE A 286 24.03 -3.07 -22.30
CA ILE A 286 25.18 -3.31 -21.42
C ILE A 286 24.94 -4.56 -20.58
N GLY A 287 23.77 -4.70 -19.95
CA GLY A 287 23.40 -5.83 -19.12
C GLY A 287 23.52 -7.16 -19.88
N ASN A 288 23.00 -7.24 -21.10
CA ASN A 288 23.05 -8.43 -21.93
C ASN A 288 24.47 -8.81 -22.36
N LYS A 289 25.41 -7.85 -22.45
CA LYS A 289 26.81 -8.13 -22.76
C LYS A 289 27.60 -8.67 -21.57
N VAL A 290 27.30 -8.15 -20.37
CA VAL A 290 28.13 -8.30 -19.18
C VAL A 290 27.67 -9.43 -18.28
N VAL A 291 26.36 -9.67 -18.21
CA VAL A 291 25.78 -10.70 -17.35
C VAL A 291 25.73 -12.03 -18.09
N LYS A 292 26.39 -13.05 -17.54
CA LYS A 292 26.41 -14.42 -18.04
C LYS A 292 25.80 -15.36 -17.00
N GLY A 293 24.98 -16.30 -17.43
CA GLY A 293 24.32 -17.25 -16.53
C GLY A 293 23.01 -16.71 -15.97
N GLY A 294 22.32 -17.53 -15.20
CA GLY A 294 20.96 -17.20 -14.70
C GLY A 294 19.86 -17.25 -15.76
N GLU A 295 20.17 -17.63 -17.01
CA GLU A 295 19.20 -17.66 -18.12
C GLU A 295 18.01 -18.57 -17.82
N GLU A 296 18.21 -19.74 -17.25
CA GLU A 296 17.10 -20.65 -16.90
C GLU A 296 16.17 -20.04 -15.85
N TYR A 297 16.71 -19.31 -14.86
CA TYR A 297 15.92 -18.67 -13.82
C TYR A 297 15.17 -17.44 -14.34
N THR A 298 15.84 -16.61 -15.14
CA THR A 298 15.22 -15.44 -15.77
C THR A 298 14.20 -15.82 -16.83
N ASP A 299 14.45 -16.86 -17.62
CA ASP A 299 13.49 -17.36 -18.61
C ASP A 299 12.26 -17.99 -17.98
N PHE A 300 12.42 -18.73 -16.89
CA PHE A 300 11.29 -19.25 -16.11
C PHE A 300 10.42 -18.12 -15.56
N GLN A 301 11.04 -17.08 -14.96
CA GLN A 301 10.32 -15.91 -14.49
C GLN A 301 9.62 -15.16 -15.61
N ARG A 302 10.29 -14.95 -16.76
CA ARG A 302 9.68 -14.30 -17.94
C ARG A 302 8.48 -15.08 -18.46
N LYS A 303 8.53 -16.41 -18.50
CA LYS A 303 7.41 -17.27 -18.91
C LYS A 303 6.23 -17.13 -17.96
N ILE A 304 6.47 -17.16 -16.64
CA ILE A 304 5.43 -16.98 -15.63
C ILE A 304 4.85 -15.56 -15.74
N ASP A 305 5.69 -14.53 -15.83
CA ASP A 305 5.23 -13.14 -15.93
C ASP A 305 4.42 -12.92 -17.23
N LYS A 306 4.80 -13.56 -18.35
CA LYS A 306 4.02 -13.49 -19.57
C LYS A 306 2.58 -14.02 -19.42
N ILE A 307 2.39 -15.00 -18.52
CA ILE A 307 1.06 -15.56 -18.21
C ILE A 307 0.34 -14.66 -17.19
N LEU A 308 1.01 -14.28 -16.09
CA LEU A 308 0.40 -13.56 -14.96
C LEU A 308 0.15 -12.09 -15.25
N VAL A 309 0.94 -11.45 -16.13
CA VAL A 309 0.85 -10.03 -16.47
C VAL A 309 0.04 -9.81 -17.75
N SER A 310 -0.31 -10.87 -18.50
CA SER A 310 -1.16 -10.76 -19.68
C SER A 310 -2.60 -10.39 -19.32
N LYS A 311 -3.22 -9.52 -20.09
CA LYS A 311 -4.63 -9.11 -19.86
C LYS A 311 -5.63 -10.25 -20.00
N SER A 312 -5.36 -11.21 -20.88
CA SER A 312 -6.28 -12.32 -21.17
C SER A 312 -6.20 -13.44 -20.12
N THR A 313 -5.02 -13.72 -19.58
CA THR A 313 -4.79 -14.80 -18.61
C THR A 313 -4.60 -14.29 -17.19
N GLY A 314 -3.96 -13.15 -17.00
CA GLY A 314 -3.64 -12.60 -15.67
C GLY A 314 -4.88 -12.20 -14.86
N ILE A 315 -5.91 -11.59 -15.49
CA ILE A 315 -7.15 -11.21 -14.79
C ILE A 315 -7.93 -12.45 -14.32
N PRO A 316 -8.19 -13.48 -15.16
CA PRO A 316 -8.84 -14.71 -14.70
C PRO A 316 -8.05 -15.43 -13.59
N ILE A 317 -6.72 -15.53 -13.72
CA ILE A 317 -5.89 -16.14 -12.68
C ILE A 317 -5.97 -15.35 -11.36
N MET A 318 -5.97 -14.02 -11.42
CA MET A 318 -6.13 -13.16 -10.25
C MET A 318 -7.46 -13.42 -9.53
N ILE A 319 -8.56 -13.47 -10.27
CA ILE A 319 -9.89 -13.75 -9.72
C ILE A 319 -9.92 -15.16 -9.12
N MET A 320 -9.38 -16.16 -9.83
CA MET A 320 -9.30 -17.53 -9.35
C MET A 320 -8.47 -17.65 -8.07
N THR A 321 -7.30 -17.00 -8.00
CA THR A 321 -6.46 -17.00 -6.79
C THR A 321 -7.21 -16.38 -5.62
N LEU A 322 -7.90 -15.26 -5.83
CA LEU A 322 -8.71 -14.61 -4.79
C LEU A 322 -9.82 -15.55 -4.30
N LEU A 323 -10.55 -16.19 -5.22
CA LEU A 323 -11.60 -17.14 -4.88
C LEU A 323 -11.06 -18.33 -4.08
N VAL A 324 -9.91 -18.88 -4.47
CA VAL A 324 -9.25 -19.99 -3.74
C VAL A 324 -8.86 -19.56 -2.34
N VAL A 325 -8.25 -18.38 -2.17
CA VAL A 325 -7.87 -17.85 -0.85
C VAL A 325 -9.09 -17.65 0.04
N LEU A 326 -10.16 -17.04 -0.50
CA LEU A 326 -11.40 -16.85 0.26
C LEU A 326 -12.08 -18.18 0.60
N TRP A 327 -12.15 -19.12 -0.35
CA TRP A 327 -12.73 -20.44 -0.12
C TRP A 327 -11.99 -21.21 0.97
N ILE A 328 -10.67 -21.26 0.91
CA ILE A 328 -9.85 -21.89 1.95
C ILE A 328 -10.08 -21.19 3.30
N THR A 329 -10.08 -19.86 3.32
CA THR A 329 -10.29 -19.09 4.55
C THR A 329 -11.64 -19.43 5.21
N ILE A 330 -12.73 -19.40 4.44
CA ILE A 330 -14.08 -19.68 4.95
C ILE A 330 -14.18 -21.13 5.41
N THR A 331 -13.77 -22.10 4.57
CA THR A 331 -13.92 -23.52 4.86
C THR A 331 -13.10 -23.95 6.08
N LEU A 332 -11.83 -23.52 6.16
CA LEU A 332 -10.97 -23.90 7.29
C LEU A 332 -11.27 -23.12 8.57
N ALA A 333 -11.87 -21.94 8.48
CA ALA A 333 -12.19 -21.14 9.66
C ALA A 333 -13.43 -21.68 10.42
N ASN A 334 -14.37 -22.35 9.76
CA ASN A 334 -15.63 -22.78 10.37
C ASN A 334 -15.40 -23.69 11.58
N TYR A 335 -14.56 -24.72 11.43
CA TYR A 335 -14.31 -25.67 12.54
C TYR A 335 -13.66 -25.00 13.78
N PRO A 336 -12.56 -24.22 13.68
CA PRO A 336 -12.04 -23.50 14.82
C PRO A 336 -12.99 -22.45 15.40
N SER A 337 -13.83 -21.81 14.56
CA SER A 337 -14.83 -20.85 15.02
C SER A 337 -15.89 -21.51 15.90
N GLU A 338 -16.43 -22.65 15.46
CA GLU A 338 -17.40 -23.46 16.24
C GLU A 338 -16.78 -23.99 17.55
N MET A 339 -15.53 -24.46 17.49
CA MET A 339 -14.83 -24.90 18.69
C MET A 339 -14.67 -23.78 19.72
N LEU A 340 -14.29 -22.56 19.27
CA LEU A 340 -14.19 -21.38 20.13
C LEU A 340 -15.56 -20.96 20.67
N ALA A 341 -16.59 -20.94 19.85
CA ALA A 341 -17.95 -20.62 20.27
C ALA A 341 -18.44 -21.56 21.36
N ASN A 342 -18.26 -22.87 21.18
CA ASN A 342 -18.59 -23.88 22.18
C ASN A 342 -17.79 -23.72 23.48
N MET A 343 -16.48 -23.40 23.37
CA MET A 343 -15.64 -23.13 24.54
C MET A 343 -16.14 -21.92 25.33
N PHE A 344 -16.49 -20.83 24.65
CA PHE A 344 -17.05 -19.66 25.31
C PHE A 344 -18.45 -19.88 25.87
N ALA A 345 -19.29 -20.66 25.20
CA ALA A 345 -20.62 -21.07 25.74
C ALA A 345 -20.52 -21.84 27.04
N HIS A 346 -19.58 -22.80 27.13
CA HIS A 346 -19.29 -23.46 28.41
C HIS A 346 -18.75 -22.48 29.47
N GLY A 347 -17.86 -21.56 29.07
CA GLY A 347 -17.36 -20.53 29.96
C GLY A 347 -18.47 -19.63 30.50
N GLU A 348 -19.47 -19.31 29.70
CA GLU A 348 -20.65 -18.52 30.09
C GLU A 348 -21.40 -19.21 31.28
N ILE A 349 -21.61 -20.52 31.22
CA ILE A 349 -22.28 -21.27 32.29
C ILE A 349 -21.54 -21.11 33.61
N TYR A 350 -20.21 -21.31 33.63
CA TYR A 350 -19.39 -21.13 34.83
C TYR A 350 -19.44 -19.70 35.37
N ILE A 351 -19.42 -18.70 34.49
CA ILE A 351 -19.47 -17.29 34.88
C ILE A 351 -20.86 -16.98 35.48
N ARG A 352 -21.95 -17.48 34.90
CA ARG A 352 -23.30 -17.30 35.44
C ARG A 352 -23.44 -17.92 36.80
N ASP A 353 -22.94 -19.14 37.01
CA ASP A 353 -22.96 -19.82 38.29
C ASP A 353 -22.13 -19.02 39.35
N PHE A 354 -20.98 -18.54 38.99
CA PHE A 354 -20.17 -17.71 39.88
C PHE A 354 -20.90 -16.42 40.29
N PHE A 355 -21.50 -15.68 39.34
CA PHE A 355 -22.21 -14.44 39.62
C PHE A 355 -23.54 -14.70 40.42
N SER A 356 -24.19 -15.82 40.18
CA SER A 356 -25.38 -16.22 41.00
C SER A 356 -25.00 -16.44 42.46
N GLY A 357 -23.83 -17.01 42.74
CA GLY A 357 -23.30 -17.21 44.08
C GLY A 357 -22.95 -15.89 44.81
N LEU A 358 -22.69 -14.79 44.07
CA LEU A 358 -22.37 -13.47 44.65
C LEU A 358 -23.61 -12.63 44.97
N ASN A 359 -24.84 -13.11 44.72
CA ASN A 359 -26.10 -12.39 44.92
C ASN A 359 -26.10 -10.96 44.33
N LEU A 360 -25.47 -10.78 43.21
CA LEU A 360 -25.42 -9.46 42.52
C LEU A 360 -26.79 -9.10 41.91
N PRO A 361 -27.13 -7.78 41.84
CA PRO A 361 -28.32 -7.34 41.13
C PRO A 361 -28.37 -7.89 39.70
N SER A 362 -29.54 -8.36 39.23
CA SER A 362 -29.70 -8.94 37.90
C SER A 362 -29.28 -8.06 36.73
N TRP A 363 -29.35 -6.73 36.88
CA TRP A 363 -28.90 -5.80 35.86
C TRP A 363 -27.35 -5.78 35.72
N ILE A 364 -26.59 -5.98 36.82
CA ILE A 364 -25.12 -6.04 36.76
C ILE A 364 -24.69 -7.32 36.04
N SER A 365 -25.27 -8.48 36.44
CA SER A 365 -24.96 -9.75 35.78
C SER A 365 -25.37 -9.72 34.31
N GLY A 366 -26.53 -9.11 33.98
CA GLY A 366 -26.97 -8.93 32.61
C GLY A 366 -25.98 -8.08 31.73
N ILE A 367 -25.55 -6.91 32.23
CA ILE A 367 -24.57 -6.10 31.50
C ILE A 367 -23.24 -6.85 31.30
N LEU A 368 -22.72 -7.50 32.37
CA LEU A 368 -21.41 -8.15 32.32
C LEU A 368 -21.41 -9.44 31.53
N ILE A 369 -22.45 -10.26 31.67
CA ILE A 369 -22.54 -11.58 31.01
C ILE A 369 -23.20 -11.39 29.65
N ASP A 370 -24.48 -11.02 29.61
CA ASP A 370 -25.28 -10.97 28.39
C ASP A 370 -24.83 -9.82 27.45
N GLY A 371 -24.39 -8.70 28.01
CA GLY A 371 -23.88 -7.58 27.27
C GLY A 371 -22.41 -7.78 26.83
N ILE A 372 -21.48 -7.79 27.78
CA ILE A 372 -20.04 -7.74 27.48
C ILE A 372 -19.51 -9.11 27.08
N TYR A 373 -19.70 -10.14 27.91
CA TYR A 373 -19.09 -11.44 27.68
C TYR A 373 -19.60 -12.11 26.40
N VAL A 374 -20.92 -12.19 26.20
CA VAL A 374 -21.53 -12.81 25.01
C VAL A 374 -21.09 -12.08 23.74
N THR A 375 -21.07 -10.72 23.75
CA THR A 375 -20.58 -9.95 22.59
C THR A 375 -19.11 -10.21 22.31
N LEU A 376 -18.26 -10.29 23.34
CA LEU A 376 -16.83 -10.58 23.17
C LEU A 376 -16.61 -12.01 22.68
N ALA A 377 -17.30 -12.98 23.25
CA ALA A 377 -17.23 -14.39 22.84
C ALA A 377 -17.57 -14.53 21.36
N TRP A 378 -18.66 -13.88 20.93
CA TRP A 378 -19.08 -13.82 19.53
C TRP A 378 -18.01 -13.22 18.62
N VAL A 379 -17.55 -12.00 18.91
CA VAL A 379 -16.55 -11.29 18.10
C VAL A 379 -15.24 -12.08 17.99
N ILE A 380 -14.79 -12.70 19.08
CA ILE A 380 -13.56 -13.50 19.08
C ILE A 380 -13.75 -14.77 18.24
N SER A 381 -14.85 -15.51 18.44
CA SER A 381 -15.10 -16.77 17.74
C SER A 381 -15.23 -16.59 16.23
N VAL A 382 -15.88 -15.53 15.78
CA VAL A 382 -16.12 -15.26 14.35
C VAL A 382 -14.92 -14.59 13.68
N MET A 383 -14.16 -13.73 14.38
CA MET A 383 -13.07 -12.96 13.75
C MET A 383 -11.71 -13.68 13.79
N LEU A 384 -11.36 -14.32 14.91
CA LEU A 384 -10.00 -14.85 15.10
C LEU A 384 -9.60 -15.91 14.08
N PRO A 385 -10.39 -16.99 13.84
CA PRO A 385 -9.97 -18.06 12.95
C PRO A 385 -9.82 -17.64 11.49
N PRO A 386 -10.78 -16.92 10.87
CA PRO A 386 -10.60 -16.44 9.50
C PRO A 386 -9.38 -15.52 9.34
N MET A 387 -9.12 -14.64 10.31
CA MET A 387 -7.96 -13.75 10.27
C MET A 387 -6.64 -14.52 10.41
N ALA A 388 -6.61 -15.56 11.28
CA ALA A 388 -5.43 -16.40 11.47
C ALA A 388 -5.07 -17.23 10.24
N ILE A 389 -6.02 -17.48 9.34
CA ILE A 389 -5.82 -18.20 8.07
C ILE A 389 -5.52 -17.21 6.94
N PHE A 390 -6.33 -16.16 6.79
CA PHE A 390 -6.23 -15.20 5.68
C PHE A 390 -4.91 -14.42 5.68
N PHE A 391 -4.47 -13.89 6.83
CA PHE A 391 -3.26 -13.07 6.86
C PHE A 391 -1.97 -13.82 6.50
N PRO A 392 -1.72 -15.04 7.01
CA PRO A 392 -0.60 -15.83 6.54
C PRO A 392 -0.64 -16.13 5.03
N MET A 393 -1.81 -16.54 4.50
CA MET A 393 -1.95 -16.81 3.07
C MET A 393 -1.65 -15.58 2.22
N PHE A 394 -2.21 -14.44 2.61
CA PHE A 394 -1.97 -13.17 1.90
C PHE A 394 -0.49 -12.76 1.97
N THR A 395 0.14 -12.89 3.14
CA THR A 395 1.56 -12.58 3.30
C THR A 395 2.45 -13.54 2.51
N LEU A 396 2.07 -14.81 2.38
CA LEU A 396 2.78 -15.77 1.50
C LEU A 396 2.71 -15.34 0.03
N LEU A 397 1.56 -14.88 -0.45
CA LEU A 397 1.42 -14.34 -1.80
C LEU A 397 2.21 -13.04 -2.01
N GLU A 398 2.34 -12.22 -0.96
CA GLU A 398 3.17 -11.02 -0.94
C GLU A 398 4.65 -11.39 -1.07
N ASP A 399 5.14 -12.31 -0.23
CA ASP A 399 6.54 -12.76 -0.23
C ASP A 399 6.93 -13.49 -1.53
N LEU A 400 6.00 -14.25 -2.13
CA LEU A 400 6.17 -14.86 -3.44
C LEU A 400 6.35 -13.82 -4.57
N GLY A 401 5.99 -12.54 -4.32
CA GLY A 401 6.02 -11.49 -5.34
C GLY A 401 4.81 -11.51 -6.29
N TYR A 402 3.74 -12.25 -5.96
CA TYR A 402 2.54 -12.33 -6.79
C TYR A 402 1.70 -11.04 -6.72
N LEU A 403 1.60 -10.41 -5.54
CA LEU A 403 0.80 -9.20 -5.36
C LEU A 403 1.22 -8.01 -6.25
N PRO A 404 2.52 -7.73 -6.49
CA PRO A 404 2.91 -6.70 -7.45
C PRO A 404 2.38 -6.95 -8.87
N ARG A 405 2.24 -8.23 -9.30
CA ARG A 405 1.68 -8.59 -10.61
C ARG A 405 0.19 -8.24 -10.71
N ILE A 406 -0.55 -8.46 -9.62
CA ILE A 406 -1.97 -8.02 -9.51
C ILE A 406 -2.05 -6.49 -9.66
N ALA A 407 -1.22 -5.75 -8.93
CA ALA A 407 -1.19 -4.29 -9.01
C ALA A 407 -0.86 -3.80 -10.43
N PHE A 408 0.06 -4.45 -11.11
CA PHE A 408 0.44 -4.13 -12.49
C PHE A 408 -0.73 -4.31 -13.47
N ASN A 409 -1.45 -5.43 -13.38
CA ASN A 409 -2.60 -5.70 -14.25
C ASN A 409 -3.72 -4.67 -14.11
N LEU A 410 -3.93 -4.16 -12.91
CA LEU A 410 -5.00 -3.22 -12.59
C LEU A 410 -4.56 -1.75 -12.71
N ASP A 411 -3.27 -1.46 -12.80
CA ASP A 411 -2.71 -0.10 -12.78
C ASP A 411 -3.33 0.81 -13.86
N LYS A 412 -3.47 0.29 -15.08
CA LYS A 412 -4.09 1.04 -16.19
C LYS A 412 -5.55 1.43 -15.89
N CYS A 413 -6.29 0.56 -15.20
CA CYS A 413 -7.69 0.81 -14.82
C CYS A 413 -7.76 1.89 -13.73
N PHE A 414 -6.91 1.77 -12.71
CA PHE A 414 -6.84 2.73 -11.61
C PHE A 414 -6.34 4.10 -12.06
N LYS A 415 -5.34 4.18 -12.93
CA LYS A 415 -4.85 5.44 -13.52
C LYS A 415 -5.93 6.22 -14.24
N LYS A 416 -6.84 5.56 -14.98
CA LYS A 416 -8.00 6.22 -15.60
C LYS A 416 -8.95 6.87 -14.58
N CYS A 417 -8.93 6.37 -13.34
CA CYS A 417 -9.70 6.92 -12.22
C CYS A 417 -8.87 7.86 -11.31
N CYS A 418 -7.68 8.28 -11.78
CA CYS A 418 -6.74 9.13 -11.03
C CYS A 418 -6.31 8.52 -9.68
N ALA A 419 -6.20 7.21 -9.62
CA ALA A 419 -5.75 6.41 -8.48
C ALA A 419 -4.54 5.54 -8.87
N CYS A 420 -3.81 5.03 -7.89
CA CYS A 420 -2.61 4.21 -8.08
C CYS A 420 -2.96 2.72 -8.16
N GLY A 421 -2.29 1.96 -9.03
CA GLY A 421 -2.48 0.50 -9.12
C GLY A 421 -2.20 -0.24 -7.81
N LYS A 422 -1.35 0.28 -6.93
CA LYS A 422 -1.15 -0.27 -5.57
C LYS A 422 -2.43 -0.26 -4.71
N GLN A 423 -3.41 0.58 -5.04
CA GLN A 423 -4.72 0.59 -4.36
C GLN A 423 -5.44 -0.76 -4.50
N ALA A 424 -5.25 -1.48 -5.61
CA ALA A 424 -5.78 -2.82 -5.79
C ALA A 424 -5.31 -3.80 -4.71
N LEU A 425 -4.05 -3.71 -4.29
CA LEU A 425 -3.51 -4.54 -3.20
C LEU A 425 -4.18 -4.24 -1.88
N THR A 426 -4.39 -2.96 -1.57
CA THR A 426 -5.07 -2.55 -0.32
C THR A 426 -6.54 -2.97 -0.32
N MET A 427 -7.20 -2.99 -1.47
CA MET A 427 -8.56 -3.53 -1.65
C MET A 427 -8.59 -5.04 -1.40
N CYS A 428 -7.65 -5.81 -1.96
CA CYS A 428 -7.53 -7.25 -1.70
C CYS A 428 -7.32 -7.53 -0.21
N MET A 429 -6.47 -6.75 0.48
CA MET A 429 -6.33 -6.85 1.93
C MET A 429 -7.62 -6.48 2.67
N GLY A 430 -8.38 -5.51 2.14
CA GLY A 430 -9.68 -5.07 2.66
C GLY A 430 -10.74 -6.16 2.67
N LEU A 431 -10.71 -7.10 1.69
CA LEU A 431 -11.60 -8.27 1.65
C LEU A 431 -11.41 -9.19 2.87
N GLY A 432 -10.20 -9.29 3.40
CA GLY A 432 -9.96 -9.98 4.67
C GLY A 432 -10.38 -9.12 5.86
N CYS A 433 -9.80 -7.93 5.97
CA CYS A 433 -10.09 -6.97 7.04
C CYS A 433 -9.81 -5.53 6.58
N ASN A 434 -10.79 -4.65 6.67
CA ASN A 434 -10.64 -3.25 6.29
C ASN A 434 -9.53 -2.54 7.08
N ALA A 435 -9.39 -2.82 8.38
CA ALA A 435 -8.31 -2.25 9.20
C ALA A 435 -6.92 -2.66 8.68
N ALA A 436 -6.76 -3.90 8.21
CA ALA A 436 -5.52 -4.36 7.59
C ALA A 436 -5.29 -3.69 6.22
N GLY A 437 -6.34 -3.52 5.42
CA GLY A 437 -6.30 -2.76 4.16
C GLY A 437 -5.80 -1.32 4.38
N ILE A 438 -6.28 -0.64 5.43
CA ILE A 438 -5.82 0.72 5.80
C ILE A 438 -4.33 0.74 6.16
N ILE A 439 -3.85 -0.23 6.96
CA ILE A 439 -2.42 -0.36 7.25
C ILE A 439 -1.63 -0.64 5.97
N GLY A 440 -2.17 -1.47 5.09
CA GLY A 440 -1.60 -1.77 3.78
C GLY A 440 -1.42 -0.54 2.88
N CYS A 441 -2.23 0.51 3.06
CA CYS A 441 -2.09 1.76 2.29
C CYS A 441 -0.73 2.45 2.48
N ARG A 442 0.08 2.04 3.46
CA ARG A 442 1.46 2.52 3.64
C ARG A 442 2.38 2.21 2.45
N ILE A 443 2.03 1.21 1.62
CA ILE A 443 2.77 0.89 0.39
C ILE A 443 2.61 1.95 -0.71
N ILE A 444 1.61 2.83 -0.57
CA ILE A 444 1.34 3.92 -1.51
C ILE A 444 2.19 5.12 -1.11
N ASN A 445 3.12 5.51 -1.97
CA ASN A 445 4.10 6.56 -1.68
C ASN A 445 3.45 7.95 -1.66
N SER A 446 2.58 8.25 -2.63
CA SER A 446 1.88 9.54 -2.73
C SER A 446 0.91 9.73 -1.55
N PRO A 447 1.09 10.76 -0.69
CA PRO A 447 0.19 11.05 0.43
C PRO A 447 -1.26 11.26 -0.03
N ARG A 448 -1.46 11.90 -1.19
CA ARG A 448 -2.77 12.13 -1.79
C ARG A 448 -3.47 10.82 -2.16
N GLU A 449 -2.78 9.95 -2.89
CA GLU A 449 -3.32 8.65 -3.33
C GLU A 449 -3.54 7.71 -2.16
N ARG A 450 -2.67 7.78 -1.15
CA ARG A 450 -2.83 7.04 0.12
C ARG A 450 -4.13 7.43 0.82
N ILE A 451 -4.46 8.72 0.90
CA ILE A 451 -5.72 9.19 1.50
C ILE A 451 -6.90 8.72 0.67
N ILE A 452 -6.85 8.80 -0.67
CA ILE A 452 -7.91 8.27 -1.54
C ILE A 452 -8.13 6.78 -1.26
N ALA A 453 -7.06 5.97 -1.23
CA ALA A 453 -7.14 4.55 -0.94
C ALA A 453 -7.73 4.26 0.45
N ILE A 454 -7.35 5.03 1.47
CA ILE A 454 -7.91 4.94 2.83
C ILE A 454 -9.42 5.21 2.84
N LEU A 455 -9.85 6.30 2.19
CA LEU A 455 -11.26 6.71 2.18
C LEU A 455 -12.16 5.73 1.42
N THR A 456 -11.62 5.08 0.39
CA THR A 456 -12.39 4.19 -0.48
C THR A 456 -12.30 2.72 -0.11
N ASN A 457 -11.42 2.34 0.81
CA ASN A 457 -11.27 0.94 1.25
C ASN A 457 -12.54 0.39 1.92
N ALA A 458 -13.38 1.25 2.48
CA ALA A 458 -14.64 0.89 3.13
C ALA A 458 -15.68 0.25 2.17
N PHE A 459 -15.57 0.48 0.86
CA PHE A 459 -16.44 -0.14 -0.15
C PHE A 459 -16.11 -1.61 -0.43
N MET A 460 -14.98 -2.10 0.09
CA MET A 460 -14.66 -3.53 -0.02
C MET A 460 -15.30 -4.29 1.15
N PRO A 461 -16.12 -5.34 0.87
CA PRO A 461 -16.70 -6.14 1.94
C PRO A 461 -15.59 -6.92 2.65
N CYS A 462 -15.48 -6.74 3.96
CA CYS A 462 -14.56 -7.52 4.79
C CYS A 462 -15.17 -8.87 5.20
N ASN A 463 -14.34 -9.74 5.77
CA ASN A 463 -14.77 -11.07 6.21
C ASN A 463 -16.01 -11.03 7.12
N GLY A 464 -16.12 -10.04 8.01
CA GLY A 464 -17.27 -9.89 8.90
C GLY A 464 -18.59 -9.48 8.21
N ARG A 465 -18.55 -9.06 6.95
CA ARG A 465 -19.74 -8.77 6.14
C ARG A 465 -20.22 -9.98 5.33
N PHE A 466 -19.33 -10.92 5.03
CA PHE A 466 -19.67 -12.07 4.19
C PHE A 466 -20.77 -12.98 4.75
N PRO A 467 -20.79 -13.35 6.05
CA PRO A 467 -21.87 -14.21 6.58
C PRO A 467 -23.24 -13.62 6.30
N MET A 468 -23.46 -12.34 6.58
CA MET A 468 -24.71 -11.64 6.31
C MET A 468 -25.06 -11.61 4.81
N LEU A 469 -24.09 -11.28 3.94
CA LEU A 469 -24.31 -11.24 2.49
C LEU A 469 -24.66 -12.62 1.93
N ILE A 470 -23.98 -13.67 2.39
CA ILE A 470 -24.20 -15.05 1.94
C ILE A 470 -25.57 -15.56 2.41
N SER A 471 -25.92 -15.34 3.69
CA SER A 471 -27.21 -15.78 4.23
C SER A 471 -28.37 -15.09 3.51
N ILE A 472 -28.32 -13.78 3.30
CA ILE A 472 -29.37 -13.05 2.59
C ILE A 472 -29.47 -13.50 1.12
N ALA A 473 -28.33 -13.67 0.43
CA ALA A 473 -28.30 -14.14 -0.95
C ALA A 473 -28.90 -15.57 -1.08
N ALA A 474 -28.58 -16.46 -0.13
CA ALA A 474 -29.13 -17.82 -0.11
C ALA A 474 -30.64 -17.83 0.17
N ILE A 475 -31.11 -17.02 1.11
CA ILE A 475 -32.53 -17.00 1.52
C ILE A 475 -33.44 -16.40 0.44
N PHE A 476 -33.06 -15.26 -0.13
CA PHE A 476 -33.97 -14.46 -0.97
C PHE A 476 -33.71 -14.57 -2.48
N ILE A 477 -32.52 -14.98 -2.90
CA ILE A 477 -32.13 -14.99 -4.32
C ILE A 477 -31.79 -16.40 -4.81
N GLY A 478 -30.95 -17.14 -4.09
CA GLY A 478 -30.49 -18.47 -4.50
C GLY A 478 -31.50 -19.58 -4.22
N GLY A 479 -32.31 -19.45 -3.15
CA GLY A 479 -33.16 -20.51 -2.64
C GLY A 479 -32.44 -21.39 -1.59
N ILE A 480 -33.19 -21.89 -0.60
CA ILE A 480 -32.65 -22.64 0.57
C ILE A 480 -32.39 -24.11 0.26
N SER A 481 -32.86 -24.61 -0.90
CA SER A 481 -32.64 -26.02 -1.24
C SER A 481 -31.14 -26.32 -1.45
N VAL A 482 -30.70 -27.51 -1.02
CA VAL A 482 -29.30 -27.95 -1.13
C VAL A 482 -28.96 -28.40 -2.54
N GLY A 483 -29.21 -27.54 -3.54
CA GLY A 483 -28.93 -27.79 -4.93
C GLY A 483 -27.65 -27.08 -5.41
N ILE A 484 -26.96 -27.66 -6.38
CA ILE A 484 -25.76 -27.02 -7.00
C ILE A 484 -26.12 -25.70 -7.67
N LYS A 485 -27.33 -25.59 -8.26
CA LYS A 485 -27.81 -24.37 -8.93
C LYS A 485 -28.04 -23.24 -7.94
N GLU A 486 -28.65 -23.50 -6.82
CA GLU A 486 -28.97 -22.54 -5.76
C GLU A 486 -27.70 -22.01 -5.09
N SER A 487 -26.76 -22.88 -4.80
CA SER A 487 -25.44 -22.50 -4.29
C SER A 487 -24.67 -21.63 -5.31
N PHE A 488 -24.77 -21.95 -6.59
CA PHE A 488 -24.15 -21.18 -7.67
C PHE A 488 -24.77 -19.78 -7.80
N ILE A 489 -26.11 -19.67 -7.74
CA ILE A 489 -26.80 -18.37 -7.82
C ILE A 489 -26.44 -17.49 -6.61
N SER A 490 -26.38 -18.05 -5.40
CA SER A 490 -25.95 -17.33 -4.19
C SER A 490 -24.52 -16.81 -4.32
N ALA A 491 -23.60 -17.66 -4.78
CA ALA A 491 -22.20 -17.27 -5.04
C ALA A 491 -22.09 -16.19 -6.11
N LEU A 492 -22.88 -16.28 -7.18
CA LEU A 492 -22.94 -15.27 -8.24
C LEU A 492 -23.45 -13.93 -7.68
N THR A 493 -24.48 -13.95 -6.84
CA THR A 493 -25.02 -12.74 -6.19
C THR A 493 -23.96 -12.04 -5.34
N VAL A 494 -23.24 -12.78 -4.48
CA VAL A 494 -22.16 -12.22 -3.66
C VAL A 494 -21.04 -11.65 -4.56
N THR A 495 -20.72 -12.34 -5.65
CA THR A 495 -19.73 -11.85 -6.62
C THR A 495 -20.16 -10.53 -7.26
N VAL A 496 -21.43 -10.38 -7.63
CA VAL A 496 -21.99 -9.11 -8.15
C VAL A 496 -21.85 -7.99 -7.12
N VAL A 497 -22.12 -8.28 -5.84
CA VAL A 497 -21.97 -7.31 -4.74
C VAL A 497 -20.50 -6.87 -4.61
N ILE A 498 -19.54 -7.80 -4.70
CA ILE A 498 -18.11 -7.47 -4.67
C ILE A 498 -17.72 -6.57 -5.86
N ILE A 499 -18.19 -6.91 -7.06
CA ILE A 499 -17.94 -6.11 -8.27
C ILE A 499 -18.51 -4.69 -8.11
N LEU A 500 -19.71 -4.57 -7.53
CA LEU A 500 -20.31 -3.27 -7.21
C LEU A 500 -19.41 -2.47 -6.25
N GLY A 501 -18.83 -3.10 -5.23
CA GLY A 501 -17.86 -2.47 -4.32
C GLY A 501 -16.61 -1.95 -5.05
N VAL A 502 -16.07 -2.74 -5.98
CA VAL A 502 -14.94 -2.32 -6.82
C VAL A 502 -15.31 -1.10 -7.69
N LEU A 503 -16.47 -1.15 -8.35
CA LEU A 503 -16.97 -0.04 -9.18
C LEU A 503 -17.17 1.24 -8.37
N MET A 504 -17.74 1.13 -7.17
CA MET A 504 -17.92 2.25 -6.26
C MET A 504 -16.58 2.82 -5.79
N THR A 505 -15.61 1.97 -5.48
CA THR A 505 -14.24 2.41 -5.15
C THR A 505 -13.63 3.25 -6.28
N LEU A 506 -13.73 2.80 -7.53
CA LEU A 506 -13.23 3.53 -8.70
C LEU A 506 -13.98 4.86 -8.93
N LEU A 507 -15.31 4.83 -8.81
CA LEU A 507 -16.15 6.02 -8.97
C LEU A 507 -15.83 7.09 -7.93
N VAL A 508 -15.81 6.70 -6.65
CA VAL A 508 -15.52 7.61 -5.54
C VAL A 508 -14.08 8.11 -5.59
N SER A 509 -13.10 7.27 -5.96
CA SER A 509 -11.71 7.71 -6.20
C SER A 509 -11.64 8.80 -7.25
N LYS A 510 -12.38 8.66 -8.37
CA LYS A 510 -12.46 9.67 -9.42
C LYS A 510 -13.12 10.98 -8.94
N ILE A 511 -14.20 10.87 -8.16
CA ILE A 511 -14.88 12.04 -7.59
C ILE A 511 -13.95 12.78 -6.61
N LEU A 512 -13.31 12.07 -5.68
CA LEU A 512 -12.38 12.64 -4.72
C LEU A 512 -11.19 13.33 -5.39
N SER A 513 -10.66 12.73 -6.46
CA SER A 513 -9.55 13.31 -7.24
C SER A 513 -9.92 14.60 -7.96
N LYS A 514 -11.19 14.78 -8.34
CA LYS A 514 -11.68 15.99 -9.01
C LYS A 514 -12.14 17.06 -8.03
N THR A 515 -12.47 16.69 -6.80
CA THR A 515 -13.10 17.60 -5.82
C THR A 515 -12.14 17.98 -4.68
N ILE A 516 -11.98 17.11 -3.70
CA ILE A 516 -11.28 17.39 -2.42
C ILE A 516 -9.77 17.20 -2.56
N LEU A 517 -9.34 16.15 -3.28
CA LEU A 517 -7.95 15.74 -3.42
C LEU A 517 -7.46 15.94 -4.87
N LYS A 518 -7.58 17.19 -5.35
CA LYS A 518 -7.17 17.57 -6.72
C LYS A 518 -5.69 17.28 -6.96
N GLY A 519 -5.34 16.79 -8.15
CA GLY A 519 -3.98 16.53 -8.58
C GLY A 519 -3.91 15.44 -9.65
N MET A 520 -2.78 15.37 -10.34
CA MET A 520 -2.51 14.29 -11.30
C MET A 520 -2.09 13.01 -10.56
N PRO A 521 -2.39 11.82 -11.10
CA PRO A 521 -1.88 10.58 -10.56
C PRO A 521 -0.35 10.57 -10.64
N SER A 522 0.29 9.93 -9.67
CA SER A 522 1.73 9.73 -9.72
C SER A 522 2.08 8.78 -10.86
N ASN A 523 3.04 9.16 -11.71
CA ASN A 523 3.61 8.27 -12.71
C ASN A 523 4.55 7.29 -12.02
N PHE A 524 4.00 6.26 -11.44
CA PHE A 524 4.78 5.21 -10.81
C PHE A 524 5.03 4.10 -11.82
N ILE A 525 6.31 3.86 -12.15
CA ILE A 525 6.73 2.66 -12.88
C ILE A 525 6.69 1.52 -11.87
N LEU A 526 5.71 0.64 -11.99
CA LEU A 526 5.58 -0.52 -11.13
C LEU A 526 6.64 -1.55 -11.56
N GLU A 527 7.75 -1.59 -10.85
CA GLU A 527 8.73 -2.66 -11.01
C GLU A 527 8.21 -3.96 -10.41
N LEU A 528 8.32 -5.04 -11.18
CA LEU A 528 7.97 -6.37 -10.73
C LEU A 528 9.19 -6.97 -9.99
N PRO A 529 9.13 -7.14 -8.66
CA PRO A 529 10.21 -7.76 -7.91
C PRO A 529 10.39 -9.23 -8.35
N PRO A 530 11.61 -9.79 -8.27
CA PRO A 530 11.83 -11.19 -8.58
C PRO A 530 11.02 -12.10 -7.63
N TYR A 531 10.62 -13.27 -8.12
CA TYR A 531 9.99 -14.28 -7.28
C TYR A 531 10.97 -14.77 -6.21
N ARG A 532 10.51 -14.84 -4.98
CA ARG A 532 11.31 -15.33 -3.84
C ARG A 532 10.64 -16.55 -3.23
N LYS A 533 11.44 -17.51 -2.77
CA LYS A 533 10.91 -18.64 -2.00
C LYS A 533 10.45 -18.12 -0.62
N PRO A 534 9.18 -18.24 -0.27
CA PRO A 534 8.68 -17.71 1.00
C PRO A 534 9.23 -18.54 2.18
N GLN A 535 9.53 -17.86 3.28
CA GLN A 535 9.92 -18.51 4.53
C GLN A 535 8.66 -18.84 5.34
N VAL A 536 7.95 -19.89 4.93
CA VAL A 536 6.59 -20.24 5.40
C VAL A 536 6.45 -20.17 6.92
N GLY A 537 7.32 -20.81 7.69
CA GLY A 537 7.24 -20.83 9.16
C GLY A 537 7.34 -19.42 9.80
N LYS A 538 8.30 -18.61 9.33
CA LYS A 538 8.47 -17.24 9.84
C LYS A 538 7.30 -16.33 9.44
N VAL A 539 6.77 -16.52 8.24
CA VAL A 539 5.63 -15.75 7.73
C VAL A 539 4.39 -16.05 8.56
N ILE A 540 4.09 -17.33 8.84
CA ILE A 540 2.92 -17.73 9.65
C ILE A 540 3.01 -17.13 11.05
N VAL A 541 4.12 -17.36 11.76
CA VAL A 541 4.31 -16.84 13.13
C VAL A 541 4.17 -15.32 13.17
N ARG A 542 4.86 -14.62 12.27
CA ARG A 542 4.82 -13.16 12.21
C ARG A 542 3.43 -12.62 11.87
N SER A 543 2.71 -13.25 10.94
CA SER A 543 1.36 -12.82 10.56
C SER A 543 0.36 -12.99 11.70
N ILE A 544 0.46 -14.06 12.48
CA ILE A 544 -0.41 -14.29 13.63
C ILE A 544 -0.14 -13.26 14.72
N PHE A 545 1.12 -13.08 15.14
CA PHE A 545 1.44 -12.20 16.25
C PHE A 545 1.36 -10.71 15.90
N ASP A 546 1.91 -10.29 14.76
CA ASP A 546 2.01 -8.88 14.41
C ASP A 546 0.72 -8.32 13.79
N ARG A 547 -0.09 -9.16 13.14
CA ARG A 547 -1.31 -8.73 12.44
C ARG A 547 -2.57 -9.21 13.13
N THR A 548 -2.74 -10.52 13.33
CA THR A 548 -4.00 -11.10 13.84
C THR A 548 -4.27 -10.66 15.27
N LEU A 549 -3.35 -10.91 16.21
CA LEU A 549 -3.54 -10.56 17.62
C LEU A 549 -3.63 -9.04 17.85
N TYR A 550 -2.91 -8.26 17.07
CA TYR A 550 -2.96 -6.81 17.16
C TYR A 550 -4.34 -6.24 16.74
N VAL A 551 -4.94 -6.77 15.68
CA VAL A 551 -6.28 -6.35 15.23
C VAL A 551 -7.34 -6.86 16.19
N LEU A 552 -7.23 -8.11 16.67
CA LEU A 552 -8.14 -8.70 17.65
C LEU A 552 -8.15 -7.89 18.96
N GLY A 553 -7.00 -7.52 19.49
CA GLY A 553 -6.93 -6.70 20.71
C GLY A 553 -7.68 -5.38 20.60
N ARG A 554 -7.66 -4.74 19.43
CA ARG A 554 -8.46 -3.54 19.16
C ARG A 554 -9.95 -3.82 19.06
N ALA A 555 -10.32 -4.95 18.44
CA ALA A 555 -11.72 -5.35 18.33
C ALA A 555 -12.32 -5.58 19.72
N ILE A 556 -11.61 -6.25 20.62
CA ILE A 556 -12.03 -6.49 22.00
C ILE A 556 -12.30 -5.17 22.75
N VAL A 557 -11.36 -4.21 22.67
CA VAL A 557 -11.50 -2.90 23.36
C VAL A 557 -12.73 -2.11 22.87
N ILE A 558 -13.15 -2.31 21.65
CA ILE A 558 -14.31 -1.62 21.07
C ILE A 558 -15.60 -2.42 21.30
N ALA A 559 -15.55 -3.75 21.19
CA ALA A 559 -16.71 -4.61 21.31
C ALA A 559 -17.24 -4.72 22.75
N ALA A 560 -16.37 -4.70 23.77
CA ALA A 560 -16.79 -4.81 25.15
C ALA A 560 -17.77 -3.68 25.61
N PRO A 561 -17.45 -2.39 25.46
CA PRO A 561 -18.38 -1.33 25.81
C PRO A 561 -19.62 -1.31 24.92
N ALA A 562 -19.49 -1.74 23.67
CA ALA A 562 -20.62 -1.82 22.75
C ALA A 562 -21.62 -2.88 23.15
N GLY A 563 -21.17 -4.06 23.59
CA GLY A 563 -22.04 -5.10 24.12
C GLY A 563 -22.85 -4.61 25.33
N ALA A 564 -22.20 -3.86 26.23
CA ALA A 564 -22.92 -3.22 27.35
C ALA A 564 -24.00 -2.24 26.87
N VAL A 565 -23.70 -1.41 25.86
CA VAL A 565 -24.66 -0.45 25.27
C VAL A 565 -25.83 -1.19 24.61
N ILE A 566 -25.55 -2.24 23.83
CA ILE A 566 -26.61 -3.06 23.17
C ILE A 566 -27.54 -3.66 24.21
N TRP A 567 -26.98 -4.25 25.29
CA TRP A 567 -27.77 -4.81 26.37
C TRP A 567 -28.65 -3.73 27.05
N ILE A 568 -28.11 -2.54 27.33
CA ILE A 568 -28.84 -1.41 27.91
C ILE A 568 -30.02 -1.01 27.02
N PHE A 569 -29.80 -0.87 25.73
CA PHE A 569 -30.83 -0.48 24.76
C PHE A 569 -31.93 -1.52 24.63
N SER A 570 -31.61 -2.81 24.76
CA SER A 570 -32.57 -3.90 24.64
C SER A 570 -33.37 -4.14 25.91
N ASN A 571 -32.76 -3.96 27.09
CA ASN A 571 -33.34 -4.37 28.37
C ASN A 571 -33.92 -3.24 29.21
N ILE A 572 -33.55 -1.98 28.96
CA ILE A 572 -34.17 -0.87 29.67
C ILE A 572 -35.50 -0.49 29.01
N MET A 573 -36.59 -0.64 29.76
CA MET A 573 -37.93 -0.33 29.32
C MET A 573 -38.31 1.12 29.69
N ILE A 574 -38.90 1.85 28.75
CA ILE A 574 -39.51 3.17 28.96
C ILE A 574 -40.99 3.01 28.62
N GLY A 575 -41.84 2.90 29.66
CA GLY A 575 -43.23 2.44 29.49
C GLY A 575 -43.27 0.98 29.06
N ASP A 576 -43.99 0.66 27.99
CA ASP A 576 -44.16 -0.71 27.47
C ASP A 576 -43.13 -1.09 26.38
N SER A 577 -42.15 -0.22 26.07
CA SER A 577 -41.23 -0.41 24.97
C SER A 577 -39.78 -0.28 25.42
N SER A 578 -38.86 -1.08 24.83
CA SER A 578 -37.42 -0.93 25.07
C SER A 578 -36.87 0.33 24.38
N ILE A 579 -35.76 0.84 24.88
CA ILE A 579 -35.07 1.99 24.24
C ILE A 579 -34.78 1.68 22.77
N LEU A 580 -34.38 0.43 22.48
CA LEU A 580 -34.10 -0.04 21.12
C LEU A 580 -35.32 0.10 20.21
N THR A 581 -36.50 -0.33 20.69
CA THR A 581 -37.76 -0.20 19.94
C THR A 581 -38.13 1.26 19.68
N ILE A 582 -38.04 2.11 20.71
CA ILE A 582 -38.33 3.55 20.56
C ILE A 582 -37.41 4.22 19.53
N CYS A 583 -36.11 3.88 19.56
CA CYS A 583 -35.13 4.40 18.59
C CYS A 583 -35.42 3.85 17.17
N ALA A 584 -35.78 2.58 17.04
CA ALA A 584 -36.14 1.97 15.76
C ALA A 584 -37.38 2.63 15.15
N ASP A 585 -38.42 2.89 15.97
CA ASP A 585 -39.66 3.58 15.55
C ASP A 585 -39.35 5.02 15.09
N TYR A 586 -38.48 5.73 15.80
CA TYR A 586 -38.05 7.08 15.40
C TYR A 586 -37.29 7.08 14.06
N LEU A 587 -36.53 6.03 13.77
CA LEU A 587 -35.78 5.87 12.51
C LEU A 587 -36.64 5.34 11.36
N SER A 588 -37.84 4.80 11.65
CA SER A 588 -38.71 4.14 10.66
C SER A 588 -39.06 5.00 9.44
N PRO A 589 -39.34 6.33 9.56
CA PRO A 589 -39.62 7.15 8.38
C PRO A 589 -38.47 7.21 7.40
N LEU A 590 -37.22 7.33 7.91
CA LEU A 590 -36.02 7.34 7.10
C LEU A 590 -35.73 5.93 6.52
N ALA A 591 -35.88 4.91 7.34
CA ALA A 591 -35.68 3.51 6.96
C ALA A 591 -36.63 3.10 5.83
N ASN A 592 -37.91 3.43 5.92
CA ASN A 592 -38.92 3.17 4.91
C ASN A 592 -38.63 3.90 3.57
N ALA A 593 -38.06 5.09 3.61
CA ALA A 593 -37.66 5.81 2.42
C ALA A 593 -36.55 5.10 1.63
N ILE A 594 -35.68 4.36 2.30
CA ILE A 594 -34.59 3.56 1.72
C ILE A 594 -34.93 2.07 1.57
N GLY A 595 -36.20 1.69 1.83
CA GLY A 595 -36.72 0.33 1.60
C GLY A 595 -36.25 -0.72 2.61
N VAL A 596 -35.98 -0.31 3.87
CA VAL A 596 -35.68 -1.15 5.02
C VAL A 596 -36.56 -0.71 6.20
N ASP A 597 -36.55 -1.45 7.29
CA ASP A 597 -37.25 -1.07 8.49
C ASP A 597 -36.36 -0.36 9.53
N GLY A 598 -36.96 0.21 10.58
CA GLY A 598 -36.24 0.91 11.63
C GLY A 598 -35.31 0.01 12.44
N TYR A 599 -35.67 -1.26 12.64
CA TYR A 599 -34.83 -2.23 13.36
C TYR A 599 -33.55 -2.56 12.59
N ILE A 600 -33.65 -2.71 11.26
CA ILE A 600 -32.48 -2.90 10.39
C ILE A 600 -31.54 -1.72 10.50
N LEU A 601 -32.07 -0.48 10.37
CA LEU A 601 -31.22 0.71 10.44
C LEU A 601 -30.58 0.87 11.83
N MET A 602 -31.33 0.58 12.89
CA MET A 602 -30.82 0.60 14.26
C MET A 602 -29.74 -0.47 14.48
N ALA A 603 -29.92 -1.66 13.92
CA ALA A 603 -28.90 -2.73 13.99
C ALA A 603 -27.61 -2.33 13.29
N PHE A 604 -27.66 -1.65 12.15
CA PHE A 604 -26.45 -1.09 11.53
C PHE A 604 -25.78 -0.05 12.45
N ILE A 605 -26.53 0.84 13.11
CA ILE A 605 -25.98 1.84 14.04
C ILE A 605 -25.29 1.15 15.23
N LEU A 606 -25.95 0.18 15.87
CA LEU A 606 -25.39 -0.57 16.99
C LEU A 606 -24.26 -1.51 16.58
N GLY A 607 -24.23 -1.92 15.30
CA GLY A 607 -23.17 -2.74 14.67
C GLY A 607 -21.88 -1.98 14.38
N LEU A 608 -21.79 -0.66 14.70
CA LEU A 608 -20.57 0.13 14.51
C LEU A 608 -19.28 -0.53 15.07
N PRO A 609 -19.28 -1.18 16.23
CA PRO A 609 -18.10 -1.84 16.78
C PRO A 609 -17.57 -2.95 15.89
N ALA A 610 -18.46 -3.80 15.40
CA ALA A 610 -18.15 -5.00 14.62
C ALA A 610 -19.31 -5.30 13.67
N ASN A 611 -19.03 -5.43 12.38
CA ASN A 611 -20.07 -5.64 11.35
C ASN A 611 -20.77 -7.00 11.48
N GLU A 612 -20.14 -7.95 12.15
CA GLU A 612 -20.61 -9.30 12.38
C GLU A 612 -21.88 -9.35 13.28
N ILE A 613 -22.03 -8.38 14.19
CA ILE A 613 -23.13 -8.36 15.16
C ILE A 613 -24.43 -7.79 14.59
N VAL A 614 -24.43 -7.27 13.36
CA VAL A 614 -25.62 -6.63 12.75
C VAL A 614 -26.76 -7.63 12.62
N MET A 615 -26.51 -8.83 12.05
CA MET A 615 -27.56 -9.85 11.87
C MET A 615 -28.09 -10.37 13.22
N PRO A 616 -27.25 -10.75 14.20
CA PRO A 616 -27.71 -11.09 15.55
C PRO A 616 -28.57 -10.02 16.22
N ILE A 617 -28.25 -8.72 16.02
CA ILE A 617 -29.07 -7.61 16.57
C ILE A 617 -30.43 -7.53 15.86
N ILE A 618 -30.51 -7.75 14.55
CA ILE A 618 -31.76 -7.79 13.80
C ILE A 618 -32.64 -8.94 14.35
N ILE A 619 -32.09 -10.15 14.47
CA ILE A 619 -32.79 -11.33 14.98
C ILE A 619 -33.28 -11.08 16.42
N MET A 620 -32.41 -10.60 17.29
CA MET A 620 -32.75 -10.25 18.68
C MET A 620 -33.90 -9.23 18.74
N SER A 621 -33.87 -8.21 17.89
CA SER A 621 -34.88 -7.15 17.85
C SER A 621 -36.24 -7.69 17.42
N TYR A 622 -36.29 -8.54 16.39
CA TYR A 622 -37.51 -9.14 15.89
C TYR A 622 -38.15 -10.16 16.85
N LEU A 623 -37.32 -10.97 17.51
CA LEU A 623 -37.76 -11.95 18.50
C LEU A 623 -38.00 -11.32 19.89
N ARG A 624 -37.70 -10.00 20.07
CA ARG A 624 -37.72 -9.32 21.37
C ARG A 624 -36.92 -10.06 22.44
N ALA A 625 -35.80 -10.65 22.04
CA ALA A 625 -34.94 -11.39 22.94
C ALA A 625 -34.07 -10.42 23.78
N THR A 626 -33.68 -10.83 24.96
CA THR A 626 -32.85 -10.06 25.90
C THR A 626 -31.36 -10.13 25.59
N THR A 627 -30.96 -11.12 24.79
CA THR A 627 -29.57 -11.42 24.39
C THR A 627 -29.48 -11.56 22.88
N MET A 628 -28.27 -11.38 22.34
CA MET A 628 -28.01 -11.66 20.93
C MET A 628 -28.18 -13.17 20.66
N LEU A 629 -28.90 -13.48 19.57
CA LEU A 629 -29.19 -14.84 19.15
C LEU A 629 -28.66 -15.06 17.74
N GLU A 630 -28.21 -16.29 17.49
CA GLU A 630 -27.89 -16.79 16.14
C GLU A 630 -28.90 -17.93 15.81
N LEU A 631 -29.32 -17.90 14.56
CA LEU A 631 -30.12 -18.98 13.99
C LEU A 631 -29.25 -19.70 12.95
N ASP A 632 -28.75 -20.89 13.31
CA ASP A 632 -27.90 -21.69 12.42
C ASP A 632 -28.67 -22.25 11.23
N ASN A 633 -30.00 -22.41 11.40
CA ASN A 633 -30.88 -22.94 10.38
C ASN A 633 -31.39 -21.80 9.45
N LEU A 634 -31.02 -21.86 8.20
CA LEU A 634 -31.46 -20.89 7.19
C LEU A 634 -32.99 -20.87 6.98
N TYR A 635 -33.69 -21.98 7.25
CA TYR A 635 -35.16 -22.01 7.17
C TYR A 635 -35.78 -21.19 8.29
N GLU A 636 -35.33 -21.37 9.53
CA GLU A 636 -35.79 -20.60 10.68
C GLU A 636 -35.48 -19.11 10.51
N LEU A 637 -34.28 -18.80 10.03
CA LEU A 637 -33.89 -17.41 9.74
C LEU A 637 -34.84 -16.78 8.69
N LYS A 638 -35.17 -17.52 7.62
CA LYS A 638 -36.12 -17.07 6.61
C LYS A 638 -37.49 -16.77 7.20
N GLU A 639 -38.02 -17.68 8.02
CA GLU A 639 -39.34 -17.51 8.66
C GLU A 639 -39.36 -16.24 9.51
N VAL A 640 -38.35 -16.02 10.34
CA VAL A 640 -38.25 -14.81 11.16
C VAL A 640 -38.19 -13.55 10.30
N LEU A 641 -37.38 -13.53 9.25
CA LEU A 641 -37.22 -12.36 8.38
C LEU A 641 -38.51 -12.06 7.59
N VAL A 642 -39.11 -13.08 6.98
CA VAL A 642 -40.35 -12.92 6.19
C VAL A 642 -41.53 -12.51 7.08
N ALA A 643 -41.65 -13.11 8.27
CA ALA A 643 -42.69 -12.75 9.25
C ALA A 643 -42.62 -11.28 9.68
N ASN A 644 -41.41 -10.69 9.64
CA ASN A 644 -41.16 -9.27 9.92
C ASN A 644 -41.13 -8.39 8.65
N GLY A 645 -41.71 -8.85 7.54
CA GLY A 645 -41.98 -8.05 6.35
C GLY A 645 -40.80 -7.91 5.37
N TRP A 646 -39.80 -8.77 5.45
CA TRP A 646 -38.71 -8.75 4.48
C TRP A 646 -39.19 -9.19 3.09
N THR A 647 -38.86 -8.39 2.11
CA THR A 647 -39.09 -8.62 0.69
C THR A 647 -37.77 -8.77 -0.05
N ILE A 648 -37.80 -9.13 -1.34
CA ILE A 648 -36.62 -9.15 -2.20
C ILE A 648 -35.98 -7.75 -2.26
N LEU A 649 -36.80 -6.68 -2.30
CA LEU A 649 -36.31 -5.32 -2.27
C LEU A 649 -35.53 -5.02 -0.96
N THR A 650 -36.10 -5.41 0.18
CA THR A 650 -35.46 -5.24 1.49
C THR A 650 -34.13 -6.01 1.52
N ALA A 651 -34.09 -7.24 1.03
CA ALA A 651 -32.89 -8.04 0.95
C ALA A 651 -31.80 -7.37 0.10
N ILE A 652 -32.13 -6.87 -1.09
CA ILE A 652 -31.22 -6.14 -1.95
C ILE A 652 -30.69 -4.87 -1.28
N ASN A 653 -31.55 -4.08 -0.66
CA ASN A 653 -31.15 -2.84 0.01
C ASN A 653 -30.28 -3.12 1.24
N VAL A 654 -30.56 -4.17 2.00
CA VAL A 654 -29.71 -4.58 3.13
C VAL A 654 -28.34 -5.04 2.64
N MET A 655 -28.24 -5.79 1.53
CA MET A 655 -26.93 -6.15 0.94
C MET A 655 -26.17 -4.90 0.48
N ILE A 656 -26.84 -3.91 -0.12
CA ILE A 656 -26.22 -2.64 -0.53
C ILE A 656 -25.76 -1.85 0.71
N LEU A 657 -26.59 -1.73 1.74
CA LEU A 657 -26.21 -1.10 3.01
C LEU A 657 -25.03 -1.84 3.66
N CYS A 658 -25.07 -3.17 3.72
CA CYS A 658 -23.98 -3.99 4.24
C CYS A 658 -22.66 -3.70 3.50
N LEU A 659 -22.72 -3.51 2.16
CA LEU A 659 -21.55 -3.17 1.37
C LEU A 659 -21.06 -1.73 1.62
N MET A 660 -21.98 -0.76 1.69
CA MET A 660 -21.70 0.68 1.61
C MET A 660 -21.96 1.46 2.89
N HIS A 661 -22.17 0.81 4.04
CA HIS A 661 -22.20 1.54 5.31
C HIS A 661 -20.78 1.87 5.79
N TYR A 662 -20.70 2.68 6.83
CA TYR A 662 -19.43 3.07 7.44
C TYR A 662 -18.59 1.87 7.87
N PRO A 663 -17.24 2.01 7.89
CA PRO A 663 -16.35 0.96 8.38
C PRO A 663 -16.48 0.79 9.89
N CYS A 664 -16.22 -0.43 10.39
CA CYS A 664 -16.31 -0.73 11.83
C CYS A 664 -15.37 0.17 12.68
N GLY A 665 -15.67 0.27 13.97
CA GLY A 665 -14.94 1.10 14.93
C GLY A 665 -13.44 0.85 14.95
N THR A 666 -13.01 -0.42 14.83
CA THR A 666 -11.61 -0.81 14.72
C THR A 666 -10.93 -0.19 13.49
N THR A 667 -11.65 -0.16 12.36
CA THR A 667 -11.16 0.46 11.13
C THR A 667 -11.08 1.98 11.25
N LEU A 668 -12.11 2.63 11.82
CA LEU A 668 -12.12 4.08 12.07
C LEU A 668 -10.96 4.50 13.00
N TRP A 669 -10.71 3.74 14.07
CA TRP A 669 -9.56 3.98 14.94
C TRP A 669 -8.24 3.85 14.17
N THR A 670 -8.14 2.84 13.31
CA THR A 670 -6.95 2.64 12.48
C THR A 670 -6.74 3.81 11.53
N ILE A 671 -7.80 4.30 10.86
CA ILE A 671 -7.76 5.48 9.98
C ILE A 671 -7.27 6.72 10.76
N LYS A 672 -7.83 6.96 11.95
CA LYS A 672 -7.40 8.08 12.82
C LYS A 672 -5.91 8.00 13.17
N LYS A 673 -5.42 6.79 13.44
CA LYS A 673 -4.00 6.56 13.77
C LYS A 673 -3.07 6.74 12.57
N GLU A 674 -3.48 6.26 11.38
CA GLU A 674 -2.69 6.36 10.15
C GLU A 674 -2.68 7.78 9.56
N THR A 675 -3.82 8.47 9.57
CA THR A 675 -3.95 9.81 9.01
C THR A 675 -3.63 10.93 10.01
N LYS A 676 -3.63 10.62 11.32
CA LYS A 676 -3.51 11.58 12.44
C LYS A 676 -4.52 12.74 12.34
N SER A 677 -5.64 12.54 11.66
CA SER A 677 -6.62 13.59 11.35
C SER A 677 -8.04 13.10 11.60
N PHE A 678 -8.80 13.87 12.40
CA PHE A 678 -10.23 13.62 12.62
C PHE A 678 -11.05 13.87 11.35
N LYS A 679 -10.67 14.86 10.53
CA LYS A 679 -11.33 15.18 9.26
C LYS A 679 -11.41 13.97 8.32
N TRP A 680 -10.29 13.27 8.10
CA TRP A 680 -10.27 12.12 7.22
C TRP A 680 -11.01 10.91 7.80
N THR A 681 -10.99 10.77 9.13
CA THR A 681 -11.80 9.76 9.82
C THR A 681 -13.29 10.00 9.66
N ALA A 682 -13.74 11.24 9.84
CA ALA A 682 -15.13 11.63 9.63
C ALA A 682 -15.57 11.44 8.16
N LEU A 683 -14.73 11.82 7.20
CA LEU A 683 -15.01 11.60 5.78
C LEU A 683 -15.08 10.10 5.41
N SER A 684 -14.24 9.25 6.02
CA SER A 684 -14.30 7.81 5.80
C SER A 684 -15.57 7.15 6.37
N PHE A 685 -16.21 7.78 7.35
CA PHE A 685 -17.52 7.40 7.86
C PHE A 685 -18.65 7.90 6.95
N LEU A 686 -18.61 9.18 6.56
CA LEU A 686 -19.71 9.84 5.84
C LEU A 686 -19.81 9.39 4.37
N ILE A 687 -18.69 9.27 3.65
CA ILE A 687 -18.70 8.99 2.21
C ILE A 687 -19.40 7.66 1.88
N PRO A 688 -19.03 6.50 2.48
CA PRO A 688 -19.73 5.25 2.18
C PRO A 688 -21.17 5.26 2.68
N THR A 689 -21.45 5.83 3.85
CA THR A 689 -22.80 5.90 4.42
C THR A 689 -23.74 6.68 3.50
N VAL A 690 -23.33 7.87 3.07
CA VAL A 690 -24.16 8.70 2.16
C VAL A 690 -24.34 7.98 0.83
N ALA A 691 -23.30 7.36 0.27
CA ALA A 691 -23.40 6.61 -0.96
C ALA A 691 -24.40 5.44 -0.83
N GLY A 692 -24.35 4.68 0.28
CA GLY A 692 -25.26 3.59 0.56
C GLY A 692 -26.72 4.06 0.67
N ILE A 693 -26.98 5.10 1.45
CA ILE A 693 -28.31 5.67 1.61
C ILE A 693 -28.87 6.17 0.26
N VAL A 694 -28.08 6.89 -0.53
CA VAL A 694 -28.51 7.40 -1.83
C VAL A 694 -28.85 6.27 -2.80
N ILE A 695 -28.02 5.22 -2.86
CA ILE A 695 -28.28 4.09 -3.75
C ILE A 695 -29.50 3.31 -3.29
N CYS A 696 -29.66 3.02 -2.00
CA CYS A 696 -30.86 2.36 -1.48
C CYS A 696 -32.15 3.18 -1.70
N PHE A 697 -32.05 4.51 -1.58
CA PHE A 697 -33.17 5.38 -1.93
C PHE A 697 -33.54 5.27 -3.40
N ILE A 698 -32.55 5.34 -4.30
CA ILE A 698 -32.79 5.22 -5.75
C ILE A 698 -33.38 3.83 -6.09
N THR A 699 -32.81 2.74 -5.56
CA THR A 699 -33.35 1.40 -5.80
C THR A 699 -34.77 1.24 -5.31
N THR A 700 -35.10 1.81 -4.15
CA THR A 700 -36.45 1.78 -3.59
C THR A 700 -37.44 2.57 -4.45
N GLN A 701 -37.07 3.78 -4.88
CA GLN A 701 -37.97 4.59 -5.72
C GLN A 701 -38.17 3.94 -7.10
N LEU A 702 -37.12 3.39 -7.71
CA LEU A 702 -37.23 2.65 -8.96
C LEU A 702 -38.14 1.43 -8.79
N TRP A 703 -37.96 0.64 -7.73
CA TRP A 703 -38.82 -0.52 -7.46
C TRP A 703 -40.30 -0.12 -7.34
N ARG A 704 -40.60 0.97 -6.59
CA ARG A 704 -41.97 1.50 -6.42
C ARG A 704 -42.59 2.05 -7.72
N LEU A 705 -41.78 2.38 -8.72
CA LEU A 705 -42.27 2.83 -10.03
C LEU A 705 -42.62 1.65 -10.96
N PHE A 706 -42.00 0.48 -10.76
CA PHE A 706 -42.14 -0.68 -11.63
C PHE A 706 -42.91 -1.85 -10.97
N ALA A 707 -43.06 -1.87 -9.65
CA ALA A 707 -43.88 -2.81 -8.91
C ALA A 707 -45.25 -2.20 -8.55
#